data_a1cc6c1e7c817e4ed069b989cde260cb
#
_entry.id   a1cc6c1e7c817e4ed069b989cde260cb
#
_cell.length_a   1.000
_cell.length_b   1.000
_cell.length_c   1.000
_cell.angle_alpha   90.00
_cell.angle_beta   90.00
_cell.angle_gamma   90.00
#
_symmetry.space_group_name_H-M   'P 1'
#
loop_
_entity.id
_entity.type
_entity.pdbx_description
1 polymer ?
#
loop_
_entity_poly.entity_id
_entity_poly.type
_entity_poly.pdbx_seq_one_letter_code
_entity_poly.pdbx_strand_id
1 'polypeptide(L)'
;MQSASNAYKEHMKGSCRLQGYIRVSIGLINQEAQASAYVPDHDKYTYYSSFKMPLDNYKVEELYATCDQNYSVVDGSMYFLPRTRADVVLNQGLVSEPLLGPIEIRLPEAHDIKGVTIDFGKAYPVDFTIESDNHTVTVTGNTTAAFTTDELFIGATFLRFAPIKMVNGQSRFRLQQITLGIGIYFGNREILSATKKEHISPIMEELPTLDMDLTINNKNRVWDIENSESAVNYLEIGQEITVLYGQTLDDGSVEWMPGATAYLREWSADDEEMSFTASDRFEDLTGTYYGGILHSGGISLYDLAVDVLEDAGVDRRDYWLDTYLKDILVENPMPAVSHREALQLIANAGRCLLYQDRTGKIFMGSSFNPDAMAKSDNETYYSNAAGVLQRGSRRAYASPARDYTDVKSTRYFLPRQASEEISTGYISEQVAAADGSFTENPSLEIDMEAGYKCFGITLEFGQNPPKKMIIHTYLAGVQQESYTIAKLDETITVNHEFPEFDQMIMEFTEGTPYNRVILDNVIFGDSTDYEFQYGEELTKTPKGTQLAKVRELQVVRTIYGPSSEAVKELTRETIAVSALDNRYTFYFSNASYDLACAITDAQEGQTAKIVESGCYFATVELSGVAGACEVVISGKEYMISQAKVSRQLGTTGTVETWENPLVSDIVHAADLADWIGDYMKADREYDLSYRGDPRLDANDLAYLENKYVSGLLLRIYEHTLNFNGAFSGSVKARREMGYVADS
;
A
#
# COMPACT_ATOMS: atom_id res chain seq x y z
N MET A 1 6.96 -9.53 3.66
CA MET A 1 7.07 -10.06 5.04
C MET A 1 7.17 -8.90 6.03
N GLN A 2 6.45 -8.99 7.15
CA GLN A 2 6.44 -7.92 8.15
C GLN A 2 7.72 -7.90 8.98
N SER A 3 8.14 -6.68 9.34
CA SER A 3 9.25 -6.48 10.27
C SER A 3 8.88 -6.94 11.69
N ALA A 4 9.79 -7.61 12.35
CA ALA A 4 9.64 -8.04 13.74
C ALA A 4 11.00 -7.99 14.47
N SER A 5 10.95 -7.88 15.80
CA SER A 5 12.17 -7.90 16.61
C SER A 5 12.90 -9.25 16.51
N ASN A 6 14.20 -9.24 16.78
CA ASN A 6 14.95 -10.51 16.85
C ASN A 6 14.42 -11.42 17.96
N ALA A 7 13.93 -10.85 19.07
CA ALA A 7 13.31 -11.62 20.14
C ALA A 7 12.06 -12.36 19.65
N TYR A 8 11.24 -11.70 18.81
CA TYR A 8 10.09 -12.33 18.16
C TYR A 8 10.52 -13.48 17.24
N LYS A 9 11.49 -13.22 16.36
CA LYS A 9 11.99 -14.21 15.41
C LYS A 9 12.52 -15.46 16.10
N GLU A 10 13.33 -15.29 17.13
CA GLU A 10 13.86 -16.40 17.93
C GLU A 10 12.76 -17.16 18.68
N HIS A 11 11.80 -16.43 19.28
CA HIS A 11 10.66 -17.04 19.97
C HIS A 11 9.81 -17.89 18.99
N MET A 12 9.57 -17.39 17.79
CA MET A 12 8.76 -18.10 16.79
C MET A 12 9.42 -19.38 16.26
N LYS A 13 10.74 -19.45 16.23
CA LYS A 13 11.52 -20.67 15.91
C LYS A 13 11.47 -21.70 17.05
N GLY A 14 11.23 -21.26 18.28
CA GLY A 14 11.21 -22.11 19.46
C GLY A 14 10.20 -23.26 19.36
N SER A 15 10.55 -24.42 19.94
CA SER A 15 9.68 -25.60 19.98
C SER A 15 8.38 -25.38 20.77
N CYS A 16 8.40 -24.45 21.72
CA CYS A 16 7.26 -24.07 22.54
C CYS A 16 6.99 -22.58 22.37
N ARG A 17 5.91 -22.23 21.69
CA ARG A 17 5.44 -20.85 21.55
C ARG A 17 4.51 -20.51 22.71
N LEU A 18 4.66 -19.30 23.23
CA LEU A 18 3.78 -18.75 24.25
C LEU A 18 2.44 -18.30 23.63
N GLN A 19 1.60 -17.64 24.42
CA GLN A 19 0.27 -17.22 24.01
C GLN A 19 0.31 -16.26 22.82
N GLY A 20 -0.38 -16.67 21.75
CA GLY A 20 -0.72 -15.78 20.64
C GLY A 20 -1.97 -14.97 20.92
N TYR A 21 -2.05 -13.80 20.32
CA TYR A 21 -3.18 -12.89 20.46
C TYR A 21 -3.68 -12.43 19.10
N ILE A 22 -4.97 -12.14 19.08
CA ILE A 22 -5.61 -11.44 17.98
C ILE A 22 -6.45 -10.29 18.54
N ARG A 23 -6.47 -9.19 17.83
CA ARG A 23 -7.37 -8.07 18.07
C ARG A 23 -8.02 -7.71 16.75
N VAL A 24 -9.33 -7.69 16.74
CA VAL A 24 -10.13 -7.26 15.59
C VAL A 24 -10.88 -6.01 15.99
N SER A 25 -10.84 -5.00 15.16
CA SER A 25 -11.66 -3.80 15.30
C SER A 25 -12.57 -3.68 14.07
N ILE A 26 -13.84 -3.42 14.32
CA ILE A 26 -14.82 -3.10 13.30
C ILE A 26 -15.27 -1.67 13.55
N GLY A 27 -15.08 -0.79 12.58
CA GLY A 27 -15.60 0.56 12.64
C GLY A 27 -17.08 0.55 12.26
N LEU A 28 -17.96 0.85 13.22
CA LEU A 28 -19.35 1.18 12.93
C LEU A 28 -19.39 2.62 12.41
N ILE A 29 -18.99 2.81 11.18
CA ILE A 29 -18.89 4.13 10.55
C ILE A 29 -20.13 4.32 9.70
N ASN A 30 -20.81 5.44 9.88
CA ASN A 30 -21.77 5.88 8.90
C ASN A 30 -21.00 6.38 7.68
N GLN A 31 -20.88 5.56 6.65
CA GLN A 31 -20.06 5.84 5.47
C GLN A 31 -20.57 7.03 4.67
N GLU A 32 -21.88 7.17 4.52
CA GLU A 32 -22.48 8.31 3.83
C GLU A 32 -22.19 9.62 4.57
N ALA A 33 -22.35 9.62 5.91
CA ALA A 33 -21.99 10.78 6.73
C ALA A 33 -20.49 11.07 6.65
N GLN A 34 -19.64 10.04 6.72
CA GLN A 34 -18.18 10.20 6.66
C GLN A 34 -17.71 10.77 5.31
N ALA A 35 -18.27 10.28 4.21
CA ALA A 35 -17.91 10.70 2.85
C ALA A 35 -18.44 12.10 2.51
N SER A 36 -19.62 12.46 3.03
CA SER A 36 -20.29 13.72 2.72
C SER A 36 -19.97 14.87 3.69
N ALA A 37 -19.34 14.57 4.83
CA ALA A 37 -19.01 15.55 5.85
C ALA A 37 -18.06 16.63 5.31
N TYR A 38 -18.33 17.89 5.66
CA TYR A 38 -17.52 19.03 5.26
C TYR A 38 -17.39 20.08 6.37
N VAL A 39 -16.40 20.96 6.24
CA VAL A 39 -16.18 22.07 7.16
C VAL A 39 -16.72 23.37 6.53
N PRO A 40 -17.77 23.99 7.06
CA PRO A 40 -18.48 25.08 6.40
C PRO A 40 -17.68 26.40 6.33
N ASP A 41 -16.84 26.65 7.32
CA ASP A 41 -16.13 27.92 7.48
C ASP A 41 -14.62 27.74 7.28
N HIS A 42 -14.20 27.52 6.03
CA HIS A 42 -12.77 27.32 5.69
C HIS A 42 -11.84 28.42 6.20
N ASP A 43 -12.36 29.65 6.35
CA ASP A 43 -11.57 30.78 6.78
C ASP A 43 -11.24 30.77 8.27
N LYS A 44 -11.94 29.98 9.06
CA LYS A 44 -11.76 29.90 10.52
C LYS A 44 -10.79 28.81 10.97
N TYR A 45 -10.54 27.81 10.14
CA TYR A 45 -9.73 26.67 10.52
C TYR A 45 -8.46 26.59 9.67
N THR A 46 -7.43 25.99 10.25
CA THR A 46 -6.18 25.73 9.56
C THR A 46 -5.91 24.25 9.53
N TYR A 47 -5.61 23.73 8.37
CA TYR A 47 -5.22 22.33 8.19
C TYR A 47 -3.78 22.16 8.58
N TYR A 48 -3.43 20.99 9.12
CA TYR A 48 -2.05 20.64 9.44
C TYR A 48 -1.74 19.21 9.02
N SER A 49 -0.48 18.95 8.72
CA SER A 49 0.04 17.61 8.59
C SER A 49 0.78 17.21 9.87
N SER A 50 0.66 15.95 10.26
CA SER A 50 1.52 15.36 11.27
C SER A 50 2.76 14.79 10.60
N PHE A 51 3.96 15.12 11.09
CA PHE A 51 5.20 14.51 10.59
C PHE A 51 5.28 13.01 10.84
N LYS A 52 4.42 12.47 11.70
CA LYS A 52 4.35 11.02 11.95
C LYS A 52 3.48 10.26 10.97
N MET A 53 2.57 10.96 10.33
CA MET A 53 1.75 10.44 9.25
C MET A 53 1.79 11.53 8.17
N PRO A 54 2.78 11.51 7.28
CA PRO A 54 2.74 12.36 6.12
C PRO A 54 1.41 12.08 5.44
N LEU A 55 0.66 13.13 5.19
CA LEU A 55 -0.54 13.03 4.38
C LEU A 55 -0.07 12.50 3.05
N ASP A 56 -0.44 11.28 2.73
CA ASP A 56 0.02 10.61 1.54
C ASP A 56 -0.18 11.52 0.35
N ASN A 57 0.93 11.92 -0.27
CA ASN A 57 0.99 12.76 -1.48
C ASN A 57 0.32 14.14 -1.42
N TYR A 58 -0.16 14.59 -0.27
CA TYR A 58 -0.53 15.97 -0.12
C TYR A 58 0.75 16.81 -0.06
N LYS A 59 1.13 17.42 -1.17
CA LYS A 59 2.24 18.38 -1.22
C LYS A 59 1.81 19.63 -0.47
N VAL A 60 2.20 19.71 0.78
CA VAL A 60 2.15 20.97 1.51
C VAL A 60 3.32 21.79 1.01
N GLU A 61 3.06 22.68 0.04
CA GLU A 61 4.09 23.47 -0.63
C GLU A 61 4.83 24.42 0.33
N GLU A 62 4.13 24.96 1.33
CA GLU A 62 4.73 25.81 2.36
C GLU A 62 4.11 25.55 3.73
N LEU A 63 4.94 25.32 4.71
CA LEU A 63 4.57 25.16 6.10
C LEU A 63 5.04 26.37 6.91
N TYR A 64 4.25 26.81 7.86
CA TYR A 64 4.64 27.83 8.83
C TYR A 64 4.31 27.39 10.25
N ALA A 65 5.10 27.86 11.19
CA ALA A 65 4.86 27.63 12.61
C ALA A 65 4.11 28.84 13.22
N THR A 66 3.20 28.57 14.14
CA THR A 66 2.49 29.63 14.85
C THR A 66 3.22 30.06 16.11
N CYS A 67 3.17 31.35 16.46
CA CYS A 67 3.88 31.89 17.64
C CYS A 67 3.31 31.42 18.97
N ASP A 68 2.15 30.80 18.99
CA ASP A 68 1.50 30.25 20.17
C ASP A 68 1.97 28.84 20.53
N GLN A 69 2.84 28.24 19.74
CA GLN A 69 3.40 26.91 19.99
C GLN A 69 4.67 26.96 20.86
N ASN A 70 4.87 25.95 21.67
CA ASN A 70 6.11 25.77 22.41
C ASN A 70 7.10 24.92 21.64
N TYR A 71 8.07 25.55 20.98
CA TYR A 71 9.08 24.89 20.16
C TYR A 71 10.21 24.23 20.97
N SER A 72 10.27 24.47 22.28
CA SER A 72 11.27 23.84 23.16
C SER A 72 10.84 22.45 23.64
N VAL A 73 9.59 22.08 23.44
CA VAL A 73 9.03 20.79 23.88
C VAL A 73 8.74 19.92 22.68
N VAL A 74 9.47 18.82 22.53
CA VAL A 74 9.29 17.84 21.45
C VAL A 74 8.41 16.70 21.96
N ASP A 75 7.17 16.99 22.29
CA ASP A 75 6.19 16.03 22.79
C ASP A 75 5.06 15.72 21.80
N GLY A 76 5.15 16.26 20.58
CA GLY A 76 4.13 16.18 19.55
C GLY A 76 3.05 17.28 19.68
N SER A 77 3.21 18.24 20.59
CA SER A 77 2.37 19.45 20.65
C SER A 77 2.76 20.48 19.59
N MET A 78 4.00 20.42 19.10
CA MET A 78 4.47 21.27 18.01
C MET A 78 3.97 20.76 16.66
N TYR A 79 3.51 21.64 15.82
CA TYR A 79 3.01 21.33 14.47
C TYR A 79 3.27 22.48 13.51
N PHE A 80 3.34 22.17 12.23
CA PHE A 80 3.45 23.15 11.15
C PHE A 80 2.15 23.20 10.37
N LEU A 81 1.72 24.39 10.04
CA LEU A 81 0.47 24.64 9.33
C LEU A 81 0.77 24.89 7.86
N PRO A 82 0.00 24.29 6.94
CA PRO A 82 0.10 24.62 5.51
C PRO A 82 -0.45 26.02 5.23
N ARG A 83 0.12 26.72 4.24
CA ARG A 83 -0.41 28.03 3.79
C ARG A 83 -1.69 27.89 2.99
N THR A 84 -1.79 26.87 2.17
CA THR A 84 -2.97 26.58 1.38
C THR A 84 -3.96 25.76 2.17
N ARG A 85 -5.23 26.07 2.06
CA ARG A 85 -6.34 25.35 2.69
C ARG A 85 -6.93 24.37 1.67
N ALA A 86 -7.08 23.12 2.04
CA ALA A 86 -7.81 22.15 1.25
C ALA A 86 -9.28 22.11 1.68
N ASP A 87 -10.16 21.80 0.74
CA ASP A 87 -11.60 21.98 0.94
C ASP A 87 -12.21 21.11 2.02
N VAL A 88 -11.84 19.90 2.20
CA VAL A 88 -12.25 19.12 3.39
C VAL A 88 -11.31 17.99 3.60
N VAL A 89 -10.90 17.78 4.83
CA VAL A 89 -10.31 16.49 5.07
C VAL A 89 -10.40 16.10 6.52
N LEU A 90 -11.37 15.28 6.83
CA LEU A 90 -11.52 14.69 8.16
C LEU A 90 -10.27 13.93 8.61
N ASN A 91 -9.50 13.44 7.65
CA ASN A 91 -8.26 12.69 7.88
C ASN A 91 -6.99 13.55 7.83
N GLN A 92 -7.08 14.83 7.43
CA GLN A 92 -5.89 15.71 7.32
C GLN A 92 -5.63 16.53 8.58
N GLY A 93 -6.55 16.49 9.52
CA GLY A 93 -6.47 17.25 10.74
C GLY A 93 -6.87 18.71 10.60
N LEU A 94 -7.50 19.21 11.61
CA LEU A 94 -7.98 20.57 11.76
C LEU A 94 -7.36 21.22 12.98
N VAL A 95 -7.02 22.49 12.87
CA VAL A 95 -6.56 23.32 13.97
C VAL A 95 -7.51 24.50 14.13
N SER A 96 -8.12 24.64 15.29
CA SER A 96 -9.02 25.74 15.60
C SER A 96 -8.32 27.10 15.59
N GLU A 97 -9.13 28.15 15.57
CA GLU A 97 -8.66 29.49 15.91
C GLU A 97 -8.02 29.55 17.31
N PRO A 98 -7.15 30.54 17.59
CA PRO A 98 -6.62 30.77 18.95
C PRO A 98 -7.74 30.88 19.99
N LEU A 99 -7.35 30.69 21.26
CA LEU A 99 -8.22 30.78 22.42
C LEU A 99 -9.32 29.69 22.48
N LEU A 100 -8.96 28.47 22.01
CA LEU A 100 -9.81 27.29 22.10
C LEU A 100 -11.13 27.45 21.35
N GLY A 101 -11.09 28.00 20.14
CA GLY A 101 -12.27 28.09 19.27
C GLY A 101 -12.83 26.70 18.93
N PRO A 102 -14.16 26.56 18.81
CA PRO A 102 -14.77 25.29 18.41
C PRO A 102 -14.48 24.96 16.95
N ILE A 103 -14.52 23.66 16.64
CA ILE A 103 -14.48 23.14 15.26
C ILE A 103 -15.84 22.53 14.95
N GLU A 104 -16.46 22.93 13.84
CA GLU A 104 -17.76 22.44 13.38
C GLU A 104 -17.60 21.70 12.06
N ILE A 105 -18.17 20.50 11.99
CA ILE A 105 -18.29 19.67 10.81
C ILE A 105 -19.75 19.58 10.47
N ARG A 106 -20.11 19.78 9.20
CA ARG A 106 -21.49 19.70 8.70
C ARG A 106 -21.69 18.53 7.77
N LEU A 107 -22.91 18.05 7.77
CA LEU A 107 -23.43 17.00 6.93
C LEU A 107 -24.46 17.61 5.98
N PRO A 108 -24.42 17.32 4.67
CA PRO A 108 -25.42 17.84 3.71
C PRO A 108 -26.83 17.37 4.02
N GLU A 109 -26.95 16.16 4.54
CA GLU A 109 -28.20 15.53 4.96
C GLU A 109 -28.13 15.12 6.43
N ALA A 110 -29.29 14.87 7.03
CA ALA A 110 -29.37 14.45 8.42
C ALA A 110 -29.05 12.95 8.52
N HIS A 111 -28.12 12.59 9.39
CA HIS A 111 -27.70 11.20 9.62
C HIS A 111 -27.82 10.81 11.11
N ASP A 112 -28.14 9.54 11.32
CA ASP A 112 -28.01 8.93 12.66
C ASP A 112 -26.58 8.41 12.81
N ILE A 113 -25.84 9.00 13.77
CA ILE A 113 -24.42 8.68 13.99
C ILE A 113 -24.30 8.00 15.36
N LYS A 114 -23.96 6.70 15.34
CA LYS A 114 -23.70 5.95 16.58
C LYS A 114 -22.25 6.15 16.99
N GLY A 115 -22.03 7.07 17.90
CA GLY A 115 -20.73 7.39 18.43
C GLY A 115 -19.82 8.22 17.51
N VAL A 116 -18.74 8.68 18.07
CA VAL A 116 -17.68 9.44 17.37
C VAL A 116 -16.34 9.01 17.94
N THR A 117 -15.40 8.70 17.07
CA THR A 117 -14.01 8.42 17.43
C THR A 117 -13.12 9.55 16.94
N ILE A 118 -12.29 10.09 17.83
CA ILE A 118 -11.44 11.25 17.53
C ILE A 118 -10.01 10.95 17.94
N ASP A 119 -9.06 11.24 17.09
CA ASP A 119 -7.65 11.35 17.44
C ASP A 119 -7.26 12.82 17.50
N PHE A 120 -6.91 13.27 18.70
CA PHE A 120 -6.46 14.65 18.94
C PHE A 120 -4.92 14.80 18.81
N GLY A 121 -4.20 13.68 18.66
CA GLY A 121 -2.75 13.68 18.80
C GLY A 121 -2.31 13.97 20.25
N LYS A 122 -1.05 14.29 20.45
CA LYS A 122 -0.46 14.44 21.79
C LYS A 122 -1.00 15.65 22.60
N ALA A 123 -1.51 16.68 21.93
CA ALA A 123 -2.13 17.85 22.59
C ALA A 123 -3.65 17.70 22.56
N TYR A 124 -4.16 16.87 23.44
CA TYR A 124 -5.59 16.55 23.51
C TYR A 124 -6.34 17.43 24.52
N PRO A 125 -7.66 17.61 24.36
CA PRO A 125 -8.49 18.30 25.36
C PRO A 125 -8.74 17.40 26.57
N VAL A 126 -8.65 17.97 27.75
CA VAL A 126 -9.02 17.34 29.03
C VAL A 126 -10.53 17.45 29.27
N ASP A 127 -11.07 18.64 29.02
CA ASP A 127 -12.50 18.88 29.10
C ASP A 127 -12.99 19.51 27.79
N PHE A 128 -14.09 18.98 27.24
CA PHE A 128 -14.65 19.43 25.96
C PHE A 128 -16.12 18.99 25.80
N THR A 129 -16.81 19.56 24.83
CA THR A 129 -18.14 19.12 24.41
C THR A 129 -18.18 18.68 22.97
N ILE A 130 -19.07 17.74 22.67
CA ILE A 130 -19.49 17.36 21.33
C ILE A 130 -20.98 17.67 21.23
N GLU A 131 -21.35 18.60 20.35
CA GLU A 131 -22.71 19.11 20.18
C GLU A 131 -23.23 18.71 18.80
N SER A 132 -24.50 18.31 18.73
CA SER A 132 -25.27 18.15 17.51
C SER A 132 -26.59 18.92 17.60
N ASP A 133 -27.46 18.77 16.61
CA ASP A 133 -28.76 19.44 16.58
C ASP A 133 -29.61 19.22 17.85
N ASN A 134 -29.57 18.00 18.38
CA ASN A 134 -30.45 17.57 19.48
C ASN A 134 -29.73 16.98 20.68
N HIS A 135 -28.40 16.84 20.61
CA HIS A 135 -27.64 16.12 21.63
C HIS A 135 -26.32 16.81 21.95
N THR A 136 -25.94 16.80 23.21
CA THR A 136 -24.64 17.33 23.66
C THR A 136 -24.00 16.35 24.63
N VAL A 137 -22.80 15.92 24.29
CA VAL A 137 -21.95 15.11 25.16
C VAL A 137 -20.92 15.99 25.82
N THR A 138 -20.85 15.95 27.15
CA THR A 138 -19.83 16.67 27.92
C THR A 138 -18.81 15.71 28.47
N VAL A 139 -17.55 15.88 28.08
CA VAL A 139 -16.41 15.07 28.50
C VAL A 139 -15.59 15.86 29.50
N THR A 140 -15.27 15.25 30.63
CA THR A 140 -14.41 15.83 31.67
C THR A 140 -13.35 14.86 32.10
N GLY A 141 -12.11 15.34 32.30
CA GLY A 141 -11.00 14.53 32.78
C GLY A 141 -10.46 13.53 31.78
N ASN A 142 -10.58 13.80 30.47
CA ASN A 142 -9.97 12.96 29.45
C ASN A 142 -8.45 12.93 29.61
N THR A 143 -7.86 11.73 29.55
CA THR A 143 -6.42 11.48 29.76
C THR A 143 -5.72 10.89 28.53
N THR A 144 -6.46 10.71 27.41
CA THR A 144 -5.97 10.04 26.22
C THR A 144 -6.06 10.91 24.97
N ALA A 145 -5.12 10.72 24.06
CA ALA A 145 -5.13 11.39 22.76
C ALA A 145 -6.27 10.90 21.87
N ALA A 146 -6.55 9.60 21.91
CA ALA A 146 -7.69 9.02 21.21
C ALA A 146 -8.90 8.95 22.15
N PHE A 147 -10.02 9.47 21.68
CA PHE A 147 -11.28 9.50 22.41
C PHE A 147 -12.38 8.86 21.59
N THR A 148 -13.21 8.05 22.23
CA THR A 148 -14.39 7.45 21.60
C THR A 148 -15.59 7.62 22.52
N THR A 149 -16.72 8.01 21.97
CA THR A 149 -18.04 7.99 22.65
C THR A 149 -18.98 7.08 21.87
N ASP A 150 -19.86 6.36 22.58
CA ASP A 150 -20.89 5.49 22.02
C ASP A 150 -22.28 6.15 22.01
N GLU A 151 -22.36 7.43 22.32
CA GLU A 151 -23.59 8.18 22.28
C GLU A 151 -24.20 8.24 20.88
N LEU A 152 -25.53 8.19 20.78
CA LEU A 152 -26.26 8.25 19.53
C LEU A 152 -26.67 9.67 19.20
N PHE A 153 -26.18 10.22 18.10
CA PHE A 153 -26.56 11.52 17.55
C PHE A 153 -27.63 11.32 16.47
N ILE A 154 -28.91 11.43 16.85
CA ILE A 154 -30.04 11.17 15.94
C ILE A 154 -30.29 12.38 15.05
N GLY A 155 -30.37 12.15 13.74
CA GLY A 155 -30.68 13.17 12.75
C GLY A 155 -29.68 14.31 12.75
N ALA A 156 -28.42 14.06 13.01
CA ALA A 156 -27.38 15.09 13.07
C ALA A 156 -27.13 15.70 11.69
N THR A 157 -27.17 17.03 11.61
CA THR A 157 -26.74 17.82 10.44
C THR A 157 -25.40 18.51 10.68
N PHE A 158 -24.92 18.52 11.92
CA PHE A 158 -23.60 18.99 12.29
C PHE A 158 -23.08 18.28 13.54
N LEU A 159 -21.77 18.26 13.67
CA LEU A 159 -21.04 17.94 14.89
C LEU A 159 -20.08 19.08 15.21
N ARG A 160 -20.20 19.63 16.42
CA ARG A 160 -19.41 20.76 16.91
C ARG A 160 -18.57 20.32 18.09
N PHE A 161 -17.27 20.44 17.97
CA PHE A 161 -16.30 20.10 18.99
C PHE A 161 -15.82 21.40 19.67
N ALA A 162 -16.15 21.58 20.93
CA ALA A 162 -15.81 22.76 21.67
C ALA A 162 -14.91 22.42 22.89
N PRO A 163 -13.63 22.78 22.85
CA PRO A 163 -12.71 22.53 23.95
C PRO A 163 -12.96 23.51 25.10
N ILE A 164 -12.84 23.00 26.32
CA ILE A 164 -12.96 23.81 27.56
C ILE A 164 -11.56 23.91 28.20
N LYS A 165 -10.83 22.80 28.25
CA LYS A 165 -9.51 22.73 28.85
C LYS A 165 -8.61 21.78 28.09
N MET A 166 -7.39 22.20 27.80
CA MET A 166 -6.37 21.41 27.13
C MET A 166 -5.36 20.86 28.10
N VAL A 167 -4.79 19.68 27.76
CA VAL A 167 -3.53 19.23 28.38
C VAL A 167 -2.43 20.26 28.06
N ASN A 168 -1.45 20.44 28.84
CA ASN A 168 -0.30 21.32 28.57
C ASN A 168 -0.63 22.82 28.28
N GLY A 169 -1.83 23.30 28.59
CA GLY A 169 -2.17 24.72 28.44
C GLY A 169 -2.12 25.25 27.00
N GLN A 170 -2.37 24.40 26.01
CA GLN A 170 -2.43 24.78 24.61
C GLN A 170 -3.55 25.78 24.35
N SER A 171 -3.32 26.72 23.44
CA SER A 171 -4.30 27.73 23.07
C SER A 171 -5.16 27.36 21.87
N ARG A 172 -4.82 26.28 21.18
CA ARG A 172 -5.55 25.79 20.00
C ARG A 172 -6.04 24.38 20.20
N PHE A 173 -7.26 24.14 19.73
CA PHE A 173 -7.86 22.82 19.65
C PHE A 173 -7.46 22.15 18.34
N ARG A 174 -7.20 20.87 18.38
CA ARG A 174 -6.84 20.09 17.20
C ARG A 174 -7.68 18.84 17.10
N LEU A 175 -8.06 18.50 15.88
CA LEU A 175 -8.59 17.19 15.47
C LEU A 175 -7.63 16.62 14.46
N GLN A 176 -6.88 15.59 14.81
CA GLN A 176 -5.94 14.92 13.89
C GLN A 176 -6.70 14.02 12.94
N GLN A 177 -7.66 13.28 13.45
CA GLN A 177 -8.54 12.41 12.68
C GLN A 177 -9.89 12.36 13.38
N ILE A 178 -10.96 12.23 12.60
CA ILE A 178 -12.30 12.00 13.11
C ILE A 178 -12.98 10.90 12.33
N THR A 179 -13.68 10.03 13.05
CA THR A 179 -14.49 8.96 12.49
C THR A 179 -15.89 9.11 13.02
N LEU A 180 -16.87 9.22 12.14
CA LEU A 180 -18.29 9.31 12.48
C LEU A 180 -18.83 7.90 12.75
N GLY A 181 -18.52 7.39 13.94
CA GLY A 181 -18.82 6.03 14.37
C GLY A 181 -17.97 5.58 15.55
N ILE A 182 -18.25 4.38 16.04
CA ILE A 182 -17.48 3.72 17.11
C ILE A 182 -16.69 2.54 16.55
N GLY A 183 -15.51 2.31 17.09
CA GLY A 183 -14.78 1.06 16.89
C GLY A 183 -15.24 0.02 17.90
N ILE A 184 -15.71 -1.13 17.44
CA ILE A 184 -15.91 -2.31 18.28
C ILE A 184 -14.63 -3.13 18.25
N TYR A 185 -14.18 -3.56 19.42
CA TYR A 185 -12.96 -4.33 19.58
C TYR A 185 -13.27 -5.72 20.09
N PHE A 186 -12.74 -6.72 19.41
CA PHE A 186 -12.78 -8.11 19.83
C PHE A 186 -11.36 -8.63 20.09
N GLY A 187 -11.16 -9.31 21.19
CA GLY A 187 -9.89 -9.93 21.54
C GLY A 187 -10.02 -11.43 21.67
N ASN A 188 -8.99 -12.09 22.22
CA ASN A 188 -8.94 -13.54 22.39
C ASN A 188 -10.11 -14.16 23.18
N ARG A 189 -10.84 -13.38 23.97
CA ARG A 189 -11.97 -13.89 24.75
C ARG A 189 -13.24 -13.98 23.92
N GLU A 190 -13.39 -13.09 22.99
CA GLU A 190 -14.55 -12.95 22.13
C GLU A 190 -14.36 -13.74 20.83
N ILE A 191 -13.15 -13.78 20.28
CA ILE A 191 -12.87 -14.43 19.00
C ILE A 191 -12.71 -15.93 19.20
N LEU A 192 -13.54 -16.70 18.52
CA LEU A 192 -13.49 -18.16 18.49
C LEU A 192 -12.53 -18.65 17.41
N SER A 193 -12.61 -18.05 16.23
CA SER A 193 -11.69 -18.32 15.13
C SER A 193 -11.54 -17.11 14.21
N ALA A 194 -10.38 -17.02 13.58
CA ALA A 194 -10.10 -16.08 12.51
C ALA A 194 -9.26 -16.77 11.44
N THR A 195 -9.61 -16.59 10.18
CA THR A 195 -8.85 -17.10 9.04
C THR A 195 -8.59 -15.95 8.09
N LYS A 196 -7.32 -15.69 7.77
CA LYS A 196 -6.88 -14.80 6.69
C LYS A 196 -6.38 -15.68 5.56
N LYS A 197 -6.89 -15.48 4.36
CA LYS A 197 -6.41 -16.14 3.15
C LYS A 197 -6.06 -15.10 2.10
N GLU A 198 -4.87 -15.19 1.56
CA GLU A 198 -4.34 -14.30 0.54
C GLU A 198 -3.86 -15.09 -0.66
N HIS A 199 -4.09 -14.55 -1.84
CA HIS A 199 -3.54 -15.05 -3.10
C HIS A 199 -3.02 -13.88 -3.94
N ILE A 200 -1.78 -13.97 -4.39
CA ILE A 200 -1.14 -12.99 -5.29
C ILE A 200 -0.40 -13.75 -6.37
N SER A 201 -0.83 -13.58 -7.62
CA SER A 201 -0.08 -14.14 -8.76
C SER A 201 1.20 -13.34 -9.00
N PRO A 202 2.40 -13.96 -8.96
CA PRO A 202 3.67 -13.25 -9.15
C PRO A 202 3.85 -12.63 -10.54
N ILE A 203 3.05 -13.04 -11.53
CA ILE A 203 3.04 -12.50 -12.89
C ILE A 203 1.70 -11.85 -13.25
N MET A 204 0.84 -11.58 -12.26
CA MET A 204 -0.49 -10.98 -12.44
C MET A 204 -1.36 -11.68 -13.49
N GLU A 205 -1.32 -13.01 -13.48
CA GLU A 205 -2.22 -13.84 -14.31
C GLU A 205 -3.65 -13.79 -13.80
N GLU A 206 -3.80 -13.74 -12.48
CA GLU A 206 -5.07 -13.69 -11.76
C GLU A 206 -5.12 -12.44 -10.88
N LEU A 207 -6.34 -11.97 -10.60
CA LEU A 207 -6.55 -10.89 -9.63
C LEU A 207 -6.08 -11.32 -8.24
N PRO A 208 -5.45 -10.42 -7.49
CA PRO A 208 -5.13 -10.69 -6.09
C PRO A 208 -6.42 -10.82 -5.27
N THR A 209 -6.39 -11.64 -4.23
CA THR A 209 -7.50 -11.78 -3.28
C THR A 209 -7.00 -11.78 -1.84
N LEU A 210 -7.77 -11.13 -0.97
CA LEU A 210 -7.65 -11.25 0.47
C LEU A 210 -9.05 -11.55 1.02
N ASP A 211 -9.21 -12.73 1.60
CA ASP A 211 -10.43 -13.15 2.27
C ASP A 211 -10.18 -13.27 3.77
N MET A 212 -11.15 -12.83 4.55
CA MET A 212 -11.10 -12.92 5.99
C MET A 212 -12.42 -13.41 6.57
N ASP A 213 -12.36 -14.53 7.29
CA ASP A 213 -13.47 -15.11 8.03
C ASP A 213 -13.21 -14.96 9.53
N LEU A 214 -14.18 -14.41 10.24
CA LEU A 214 -14.12 -14.19 11.68
C LEU A 214 -15.34 -14.81 12.35
N THR A 215 -15.14 -15.55 13.43
CA THR A 215 -16.22 -16.06 14.26
C THR A 215 -16.05 -15.59 15.68
N ILE A 216 -17.09 -15.00 16.24
CA ILE A 216 -17.11 -14.36 17.55
C ILE A 216 -18.14 -15.04 18.44
N ASN A 217 -17.85 -15.12 19.72
CA ASN A 217 -18.76 -15.69 20.72
C ASN A 217 -19.97 -14.80 20.95
N ASN A 218 -21.18 -15.34 20.74
CA ASN A 218 -22.47 -14.65 20.95
C ASN A 218 -23.35 -15.28 22.05
N LYS A 219 -22.78 -16.09 22.94
CA LYS A 219 -23.54 -16.77 24.01
C LYS A 219 -24.36 -15.84 24.92
N ASN A 220 -23.98 -14.60 24.99
CA ASN A 220 -24.74 -13.57 25.72
C ASN A 220 -25.84 -12.91 24.86
N ARG A 221 -25.97 -13.29 23.59
CA ARG A 221 -26.92 -12.74 22.60
C ARG A 221 -26.84 -11.20 22.45
N VAL A 222 -25.69 -10.64 22.70
CA VAL A 222 -25.46 -9.20 22.54
C VAL A 222 -25.57 -8.81 21.06
N TRP A 223 -25.21 -9.75 20.16
CA TRP A 223 -25.20 -9.59 18.72
C TRP A 223 -26.44 -10.19 18.02
N ASP A 224 -27.53 -10.40 18.76
CA ASP A 224 -28.80 -10.85 18.20
C ASP A 224 -29.39 -9.76 17.31
N ILE A 225 -29.80 -10.12 16.08
CA ILE A 225 -30.36 -9.21 15.09
C ILE A 225 -31.68 -8.58 15.58
N GLU A 226 -32.46 -9.30 16.39
CA GLU A 226 -33.71 -8.81 16.97
C GLU A 226 -33.49 -7.91 18.20
N ASN A 227 -32.27 -7.81 18.69
CA ASN A 227 -31.93 -6.91 19.79
C ASN A 227 -31.77 -5.49 19.27
N SER A 228 -32.75 -4.62 19.53
CA SER A 228 -32.74 -3.23 19.07
C SER A 228 -31.58 -2.37 19.62
N GLU A 229 -30.92 -2.81 20.68
CA GLU A 229 -29.75 -2.16 21.27
C GLU A 229 -28.44 -2.75 20.74
N SER A 230 -28.51 -3.80 19.92
CA SER A 230 -27.34 -4.44 19.36
C SER A 230 -26.62 -3.53 18.36
N ALA A 231 -25.31 -3.52 18.46
CA ALA A 231 -24.46 -2.82 17.49
C ALA A 231 -24.54 -3.46 16.07
N VAL A 232 -25.06 -4.69 15.94
CA VAL A 232 -25.35 -5.33 14.64
C VAL A 232 -26.24 -4.49 13.74
N ASN A 233 -27.16 -3.73 14.34
CA ASN A 233 -28.10 -2.86 13.60
C ASN A 233 -27.41 -1.68 12.88
N TYR A 234 -26.13 -1.44 13.15
CA TYR A 234 -25.32 -0.40 12.53
C TYR A 234 -24.21 -0.97 11.65
N LEU A 235 -24.21 -2.29 11.41
CA LEU A 235 -23.29 -2.91 10.46
C LEU A 235 -23.75 -2.64 9.03
N GLU A 236 -22.83 -2.21 8.21
CA GLU A 236 -23.03 -1.92 6.79
C GLU A 236 -21.99 -2.67 5.95
N ILE A 237 -22.37 -3.11 4.75
CA ILE A 237 -21.43 -3.68 3.79
C ILE A 237 -20.39 -2.61 3.44
N GLY A 238 -19.12 -3.03 3.35
CA GLY A 238 -18.00 -2.15 3.08
C GLY A 238 -17.38 -1.49 4.32
N GLN A 239 -17.89 -1.75 5.53
CA GLN A 239 -17.25 -1.29 6.77
C GLN A 239 -15.87 -1.92 6.93
N GLU A 240 -14.92 -1.10 7.37
CA GLU A 240 -13.54 -1.52 7.58
C GLU A 240 -13.40 -2.42 8.80
N ILE A 241 -12.71 -3.54 8.61
CA ILE A 241 -12.29 -4.47 9.65
C ILE A 241 -10.77 -4.49 9.69
N THR A 242 -10.20 -4.09 10.82
CA THR A 242 -8.73 -4.13 11.03
C THR A 242 -8.37 -5.25 11.98
N VAL A 243 -7.33 -5.99 11.64
CA VAL A 243 -6.81 -7.10 12.45
C VAL A 243 -5.38 -6.84 12.85
N LEU A 244 -5.10 -7.04 14.14
CA LEU A 244 -3.75 -7.06 14.69
C LEU A 244 -3.46 -8.43 15.28
N TYR A 245 -2.25 -8.93 15.05
CA TYR A 245 -1.75 -10.14 15.68
C TYR A 245 -0.70 -9.81 16.73
N GLY A 246 -0.73 -10.51 17.85
CA GLY A 246 0.22 -10.34 18.94
C GLY A 246 0.83 -11.67 19.35
N GLN A 247 2.07 -11.65 19.80
CA GLN A 247 2.76 -12.84 20.33
C GLN A 247 3.46 -12.47 21.65
N THR A 248 3.21 -13.26 22.68
CA THR A 248 3.99 -13.15 23.92
C THR A 248 5.40 -13.65 23.69
N LEU A 249 6.37 -12.86 24.08
CA LEU A 249 7.79 -13.18 24.02
C LEU A 249 8.30 -13.79 25.33
N ASP A 250 9.53 -14.31 25.34
CA ASP A 250 10.13 -15.00 26.49
C ASP A 250 10.32 -14.08 27.71
N ASP A 251 10.40 -12.77 27.50
CA ASP A 251 10.46 -11.77 28.58
C ASP A 251 9.07 -11.39 29.15
N GLY A 252 8.00 -11.97 28.60
CA GLY A 252 6.61 -11.72 28.98
C GLY A 252 5.99 -10.49 28.31
N SER A 253 6.72 -9.74 27.48
CA SER A 253 6.15 -8.69 26.66
C SER A 253 5.31 -9.26 25.52
N VAL A 254 4.42 -8.46 24.94
CA VAL A 254 3.64 -8.83 23.74
C VAL A 254 4.06 -7.92 22.61
N GLU A 255 4.56 -8.52 21.54
CA GLU A 255 4.83 -7.80 20.31
C GLU A 255 3.61 -7.89 19.39
N TRP A 256 3.13 -6.73 18.95
CA TRP A 256 1.98 -6.58 18.08
C TRP A 256 2.40 -6.18 16.68
N MET A 257 1.73 -6.73 15.68
CA MET A 257 1.92 -6.37 14.28
C MET A 257 0.59 -6.25 13.54
N PRO A 258 0.51 -5.40 12.49
CA PRO A 258 -0.64 -5.35 11.61
C PRO A 258 -0.90 -6.73 10.98
N GLY A 259 -2.15 -7.14 10.94
CA GLY A 259 -2.58 -8.39 10.34
C GLY A 259 -3.16 -8.20 8.96
N ALA A 260 -4.23 -7.45 8.88
CA ALA A 260 -4.90 -7.08 7.64
C ALA A 260 -5.92 -5.97 7.90
N THR A 261 -6.25 -5.25 6.85
CA THR A 261 -7.47 -4.43 6.74
C THR A 261 -8.33 -5.08 5.67
N ALA A 262 -9.60 -5.33 5.97
CA ALA A 262 -10.57 -5.91 5.05
C ALA A 262 -11.91 -5.17 5.19
N TYR A 263 -12.82 -5.39 4.25
CA TYR A 263 -14.10 -4.70 4.19
C TYR A 263 -15.24 -5.71 4.33
N LEU A 264 -16.16 -5.44 5.24
CA LEU A 264 -17.28 -6.31 5.57
C LEU A 264 -18.14 -6.62 4.32
N ARG A 265 -18.41 -7.89 4.07
CA ARG A 265 -19.27 -8.34 2.96
C ARG A 265 -20.56 -8.97 3.46
N GLU A 266 -20.46 -9.79 4.48
CA GLU A 266 -21.60 -10.50 5.03
C GLU A 266 -21.40 -10.72 6.54
N TRP A 267 -22.50 -10.78 7.26
CA TRP A 267 -22.52 -11.21 8.65
C TRP A 267 -23.76 -12.01 8.96
N SER A 268 -23.65 -12.93 9.90
CA SER A 268 -24.75 -13.71 10.44
C SER A 268 -24.55 -13.98 11.91
N ALA A 269 -25.64 -14.09 12.67
CA ALA A 269 -25.58 -14.36 14.09
C ALA A 269 -26.61 -15.42 14.47
N ASP A 270 -26.23 -16.30 15.38
CA ASP A 270 -27.14 -17.22 16.09
C ASP A 270 -26.96 -17.10 17.61
N ASP A 271 -27.53 -18.02 18.38
CA ASP A 271 -27.51 -18.00 19.85
C ASP A 271 -26.12 -18.24 20.45
N GLU A 272 -25.17 -18.74 19.69
CA GLU A 272 -23.83 -19.12 20.17
C GLU A 272 -22.71 -18.30 19.51
N GLU A 273 -22.86 -17.98 18.23
CA GLU A 273 -21.81 -17.41 17.40
C GLU A 273 -22.31 -16.29 16.53
N MET A 274 -21.42 -15.37 16.20
CA MET A 274 -21.59 -14.37 15.15
C MET A 274 -20.42 -14.49 14.17
N SER A 275 -20.72 -14.59 12.89
CA SER A 275 -19.73 -14.74 11.83
C SER A 275 -19.71 -13.52 10.93
N PHE A 276 -18.51 -13.13 10.50
CA PHE A 276 -18.24 -12.08 9.54
C PHE A 276 -17.38 -12.62 8.41
N THR A 277 -17.76 -12.24 7.20
CA THR A 277 -16.92 -12.43 6.02
C THR A 277 -16.52 -11.08 5.49
N ALA A 278 -15.25 -10.89 5.24
CA ALA A 278 -14.70 -9.65 4.70
C ALA A 278 -13.70 -9.94 3.60
N SER A 279 -13.51 -9.03 2.69
CA SER A 279 -12.57 -9.14 1.58
C SER A 279 -11.82 -7.84 1.36
N ASP A 280 -10.88 -7.87 0.43
CA ASP A 280 -10.16 -6.67 0.01
C ASP A 280 -11.05 -5.66 -0.74
N ARG A 281 -10.46 -4.52 -1.07
CA ARG A 281 -11.11 -3.42 -1.78
C ARG A 281 -11.36 -3.71 -3.27
N PHE A 282 -10.67 -4.70 -3.85
CA PHE A 282 -10.87 -5.05 -5.27
C PHE A 282 -12.29 -5.55 -5.55
N GLU A 283 -12.96 -6.11 -4.55
CA GLU A 283 -14.38 -6.49 -4.67
C GLU A 283 -15.33 -5.29 -4.86
N ASP A 284 -14.90 -4.08 -4.52
CA ASP A 284 -15.68 -2.85 -4.74
C ASP A 284 -15.41 -2.23 -6.13
N LEU A 285 -14.32 -2.63 -6.81
CA LEU A 285 -13.89 -2.10 -8.10
C LEU A 285 -14.49 -2.85 -9.28
N THR A 286 -15.81 -3.08 -9.25
CA THR A 286 -16.55 -3.85 -10.26
C THR A 286 -17.15 -3.00 -11.38
N GLY A 287 -17.17 -1.68 -11.23
CA GLY A 287 -17.59 -0.74 -12.26
C GLY A 287 -16.74 -0.87 -13.53
N THR A 288 -17.30 -0.60 -14.70
CA THR A 288 -16.59 -0.69 -15.98
C THR A 288 -15.87 0.62 -16.31
N TYR A 289 -14.58 0.53 -16.58
CA TYR A 289 -13.79 1.64 -17.11
C TYR A 289 -13.99 1.78 -18.61
N TYR A 290 -14.53 2.91 -19.05
CA TYR A 290 -14.76 3.22 -20.46
C TYR A 290 -13.79 4.26 -21.01
N GLY A 291 -12.92 4.83 -20.19
CA GLY A 291 -12.03 5.94 -20.51
C GLY A 291 -10.91 5.61 -21.50
N GLY A 292 -10.86 4.40 -22.07
CA GLY A 292 -9.82 3.99 -23.01
C GLY A 292 -9.74 4.88 -24.25
N ILE A 293 -8.54 5.40 -24.54
CA ILE A 293 -8.23 6.24 -25.70
C ILE A 293 -7.00 5.67 -26.41
N LEU A 294 -6.96 5.77 -27.74
CA LEU A 294 -5.75 5.45 -28.50
C LEU A 294 -4.78 6.63 -28.44
N HIS A 295 -3.63 6.45 -27.82
CA HIS A 295 -2.64 7.50 -27.60
C HIS A 295 -1.53 7.44 -28.67
N SER A 296 -1.53 8.37 -29.62
CA SER A 296 -0.52 8.40 -30.70
C SER A 296 0.91 8.68 -30.24
N GLY A 297 1.11 9.09 -29.01
CA GLY A 297 2.42 9.36 -28.39
C GLY A 297 2.68 8.51 -27.12
N GLY A 298 1.75 7.59 -26.85
CA GLY A 298 1.77 6.81 -25.62
C GLY A 298 1.25 7.56 -24.39
N ILE A 299 0.66 6.83 -23.47
CA ILE A 299 0.37 7.24 -22.09
C ILE A 299 1.24 6.38 -21.18
N SER A 300 1.74 6.92 -20.09
CA SER A 300 2.46 6.11 -19.12
C SER A 300 1.50 5.15 -18.39
N LEU A 301 1.96 3.95 -18.05
CA LEU A 301 1.15 3.03 -17.25
C LEU A 301 0.80 3.64 -15.88
N TYR A 302 1.64 4.53 -15.36
CA TYR A 302 1.36 5.29 -14.15
C TYR A 302 0.13 6.19 -14.30
N ASP A 303 0.11 7.03 -15.34
CA ASP A 303 -1.00 7.96 -15.57
C ASP A 303 -2.29 7.18 -15.91
N LEU A 304 -2.17 6.10 -16.68
CA LEU A 304 -3.32 5.23 -16.97
C LEU A 304 -3.88 4.57 -15.71
N ALA A 305 -3.02 4.14 -14.77
CA ALA A 305 -3.47 3.60 -13.49
C ALA A 305 -4.16 4.66 -12.61
N VAL A 306 -3.64 5.90 -12.63
CA VAL A 306 -4.28 7.03 -11.94
C VAL A 306 -5.65 7.29 -12.53
N ASP A 307 -5.80 7.34 -13.86
CA ASP A 307 -7.08 7.57 -14.53
C ASP A 307 -8.11 6.50 -14.17
N VAL A 308 -7.70 5.22 -14.13
CA VAL A 308 -8.58 4.10 -13.73
C VAL A 308 -9.01 4.22 -12.27
N LEU A 309 -8.09 4.58 -11.36
CA LEU A 309 -8.38 4.71 -9.93
C LEU A 309 -9.26 5.94 -9.64
N GLU A 310 -9.05 7.05 -10.34
CA GLU A 310 -9.89 8.25 -10.22
C GLU A 310 -11.30 8.00 -10.76
N ASP A 311 -11.44 7.31 -11.89
CA ASP A 311 -12.75 6.91 -12.46
C ASP A 311 -13.50 5.95 -11.50
N ALA A 312 -12.77 5.09 -10.79
CA ALA A 312 -13.31 4.22 -9.76
C ALA A 312 -13.65 4.96 -8.44
N GLY A 313 -13.32 6.24 -8.32
CA GLY A 313 -13.53 7.05 -7.11
C GLY A 313 -12.58 6.70 -5.94
N VAL A 314 -11.44 6.07 -6.22
CA VAL A 314 -10.44 5.74 -5.19
C VAL A 314 -9.61 6.98 -4.86
N ASP A 315 -9.62 7.38 -3.57
CA ASP A 315 -8.84 8.53 -3.10
C ASP A 315 -7.33 8.28 -3.29
N ARG A 316 -6.60 9.33 -3.65
CA ARG A 316 -5.14 9.27 -3.84
C ARG A 316 -4.37 8.69 -2.64
N ARG A 317 -4.91 8.80 -1.45
CA ARG A 317 -4.34 8.23 -0.21
C ARG A 317 -4.46 6.72 -0.10
N ASP A 318 -5.40 6.14 -0.83
CA ASP A 318 -5.77 4.74 -0.71
C ASP A 318 -5.03 3.85 -1.71
N TYR A 319 -4.08 4.42 -2.45
CA TYR A 319 -3.22 3.66 -3.34
C TYR A 319 -1.79 4.18 -3.41
N TRP A 320 -0.90 3.29 -3.76
CA TRP A 320 0.49 3.59 -4.09
C TRP A 320 0.86 2.94 -5.42
N LEU A 321 1.49 3.74 -6.30
CA LEU A 321 1.96 3.30 -7.61
C LEU A 321 3.45 3.56 -7.73
N ASP A 322 4.18 2.57 -8.21
CA ASP A 322 5.61 2.69 -8.47
C ASP A 322 5.88 3.70 -9.59
N THR A 323 6.79 4.62 -9.34
CA THR A 323 7.19 5.64 -10.34
C THR A 323 7.85 5.02 -11.57
N TYR A 324 8.39 3.81 -11.48
CA TYR A 324 8.87 3.03 -12.60
C TYR A 324 7.83 2.92 -13.75
N LEU A 325 6.54 2.86 -13.41
CA LEU A 325 5.45 2.82 -14.39
C LEU A 325 5.38 4.07 -15.29
N LYS A 326 6.02 5.18 -14.92
CA LYS A 326 6.11 6.40 -15.75
C LYS A 326 6.98 6.22 -16.98
N ASP A 327 7.92 5.27 -16.92
CA ASP A 327 8.85 4.99 -18.00
C ASP A 327 8.29 4.01 -19.05
N ILE A 328 7.14 3.37 -18.75
CA ILE A 328 6.50 2.43 -19.66
C ILE A 328 5.31 3.11 -20.36
N LEU A 329 5.46 3.34 -21.65
CA LEU A 329 4.44 3.98 -22.47
C LEU A 329 3.63 2.93 -23.25
N VAL A 330 2.32 3.10 -23.27
CA VAL A 330 1.39 2.26 -24.05
C VAL A 330 0.53 3.14 -24.96
N GLU A 331 0.34 2.69 -26.19
CA GLU A 331 -0.47 3.41 -27.19
C GLU A 331 -1.90 2.90 -27.28
N ASN A 332 -2.10 1.62 -26.98
CA ASN A 332 -3.39 0.96 -27.11
C ASN A 332 -4.41 1.48 -26.09
N PRO A 333 -5.69 1.58 -26.48
CA PRO A 333 -6.74 1.93 -25.54
C PRO A 333 -6.91 0.80 -24.51
N MET A 334 -7.11 1.16 -23.24
CA MET A 334 -7.61 0.23 -22.24
C MET A 334 -8.96 -0.31 -22.72
N PRO A 335 -9.19 -1.63 -22.80
CA PRO A 335 -10.50 -2.17 -23.16
C PRO A 335 -11.55 -1.80 -22.09
N ALA A 336 -12.83 -1.84 -22.49
CA ALA A 336 -13.93 -1.65 -21.57
C ALA A 336 -14.09 -2.90 -20.67
N VAL A 337 -13.38 -2.89 -19.57
CA VAL A 337 -13.32 -3.95 -18.54
C VAL A 337 -13.60 -3.35 -17.16
N SER A 338 -13.78 -4.18 -16.13
CA SER A 338 -13.91 -3.66 -14.76
C SER A 338 -12.64 -2.93 -14.31
N HIS A 339 -12.79 -1.98 -13.37
CA HIS A 339 -11.64 -1.23 -12.86
C HIS A 339 -10.54 -2.16 -12.31
N ARG A 340 -10.93 -3.23 -11.58
CA ARG A 340 -9.97 -4.22 -11.05
C ARG A 340 -9.25 -4.98 -12.16
N GLU A 341 -9.93 -5.35 -13.25
CA GLU A 341 -9.31 -5.99 -14.42
C GLU A 341 -8.40 -5.01 -15.18
N ALA A 342 -8.80 -3.73 -15.28
CA ALA A 342 -7.96 -2.69 -15.86
C ALA A 342 -6.66 -2.54 -15.08
N LEU A 343 -6.72 -2.48 -13.74
CA LEU A 343 -5.53 -2.43 -12.88
C LEU A 343 -4.66 -3.69 -13.02
N GLN A 344 -5.25 -4.88 -13.14
CA GLN A 344 -4.52 -6.12 -13.39
C GLN A 344 -3.77 -6.08 -14.73
N LEU A 345 -4.41 -5.61 -15.80
CA LEU A 345 -3.78 -5.46 -17.12
C LEU A 345 -2.62 -4.48 -17.07
N ILE A 346 -2.77 -3.37 -16.35
CA ILE A 346 -1.70 -2.37 -16.15
C ILE A 346 -0.54 -3.00 -15.36
N ALA A 347 -0.82 -3.67 -14.24
CA ALA A 347 0.19 -4.30 -13.42
C ALA A 347 0.96 -5.36 -14.20
N ASN A 348 0.27 -6.21 -14.96
CA ASN A 348 0.89 -7.21 -15.82
C ASN A 348 1.77 -6.56 -16.91
N ALA A 349 1.23 -5.56 -17.65
CA ALA A 349 2.01 -4.82 -18.65
C ALA A 349 3.23 -4.12 -18.03
N GLY A 350 3.09 -3.60 -16.81
CA GLY A 350 4.15 -2.96 -16.05
C GLY A 350 5.15 -3.92 -15.39
N ARG A 351 4.96 -5.23 -15.48
CA ARG A 351 5.75 -6.23 -14.73
C ARG A 351 5.72 -5.96 -13.23
N CYS A 352 4.56 -5.51 -12.75
CA CYS A 352 4.30 -5.13 -11.36
C CYS A 352 3.41 -6.15 -10.67
N LEU A 353 3.49 -6.17 -9.36
CA LEU A 353 2.52 -6.81 -8.49
C LEU A 353 1.39 -5.84 -8.18
N LEU A 354 0.18 -6.36 -8.08
CA LEU A 354 -1.00 -5.65 -7.63
C LEU A 354 -1.55 -6.39 -6.41
N TYR A 355 -1.77 -5.70 -5.32
CA TYR A 355 -2.40 -6.25 -4.12
C TYR A 355 -2.87 -5.13 -3.19
N GLN A 356 -3.66 -5.46 -2.20
CA GLN A 356 -3.96 -4.58 -1.09
C GLN A 356 -2.98 -4.86 0.04
N ASP A 357 -2.33 -3.82 0.58
CA ASP A 357 -1.45 -3.96 1.73
C ASP A 357 -2.25 -4.15 3.04
N ARG A 358 -1.56 -4.42 4.13
CA ARG A 358 -2.19 -4.64 5.44
C ARG A 358 -2.90 -3.41 6.01
N THR A 359 -2.64 -2.25 5.46
CA THR A 359 -3.30 -0.98 5.85
C THR A 359 -4.52 -0.65 5.00
N GLY A 360 -4.88 -1.49 4.04
CA GLY A 360 -6.03 -1.31 3.17
C GLY A 360 -5.75 -0.51 1.90
N LYS A 361 -4.48 -0.18 1.60
CA LYS A 361 -4.11 0.55 0.39
C LYS A 361 -3.88 -0.40 -0.78
N ILE A 362 -4.32 0.02 -1.96
CA ILE A 362 -3.98 -0.65 -3.21
C ILE A 362 -2.52 -0.36 -3.54
N PHE A 363 -1.75 -1.40 -3.72
CA PHE A 363 -0.34 -1.33 -4.04
C PHE A 363 -0.08 -1.88 -5.44
N MET A 364 0.62 -1.10 -6.27
CA MET A 364 1.12 -1.55 -7.57
C MET A 364 2.60 -1.19 -7.68
N GLY A 365 3.47 -2.18 -7.60
CA GLY A 365 4.91 -1.98 -7.61
C GLY A 365 5.67 -3.04 -8.37
N SER A 366 6.86 -2.68 -8.85
CA SER A 366 7.73 -3.61 -9.58
C SER A 366 8.03 -4.86 -8.75
N SER A 367 7.98 -6.01 -9.40
CA SER A 367 8.31 -7.31 -8.81
C SER A 367 9.79 -7.69 -8.98
N PHE A 368 10.61 -6.75 -9.37
CA PHE A 368 12.06 -6.89 -9.60
C PHE A 368 12.74 -5.54 -9.33
N ASN A 369 14.06 -5.55 -9.17
CA ASN A 369 14.82 -4.32 -9.08
C ASN A 369 14.75 -3.57 -10.41
N PRO A 370 14.20 -2.34 -10.46
CA PRO A 370 14.17 -1.56 -11.70
C PRO A 370 15.58 -1.32 -12.25
N ASP A 371 15.69 -1.12 -13.55
CA ASP A 371 16.98 -0.86 -14.23
C ASP A 371 17.74 0.34 -13.63
N ALA A 372 17.04 1.32 -13.07
CA ALA A 372 17.65 2.43 -12.33
C ALA A 372 18.48 1.95 -11.14
N MET A 373 18.05 0.86 -10.48
CA MET A 373 18.82 0.19 -9.42
C MET A 373 19.90 -0.72 -9.96
N ALA A 374 19.64 -1.45 -11.05
CA ALA A 374 20.65 -2.27 -11.73
C ALA A 374 21.80 -1.39 -12.25
N LYS A 375 21.53 -0.15 -12.63
CA LYS A 375 22.57 0.83 -12.96
C LYS A 375 23.42 1.21 -11.74
N SER A 376 22.88 1.16 -10.54
CA SER A 376 23.64 1.40 -9.32
C SER A 376 24.64 0.30 -9.00
N ASP A 377 24.38 -0.94 -9.42
CA ASP A 377 25.35 -2.05 -9.29
C ASP A 377 26.62 -1.80 -10.10
N ASN A 378 26.56 -0.92 -11.06
CA ASN A 378 27.70 -0.55 -11.89
C ASN A 378 28.48 0.64 -11.34
N GLU A 379 28.06 1.21 -10.23
CA GLU A 379 28.64 2.42 -9.68
C GLU A 379 29.08 2.22 -8.25
N THR A 380 30.20 2.80 -7.93
CA THR A 380 30.78 2.76 -6.60
C THR A 380 30.29 3.93 -5.82
N TYR A 381 29.67 3.69 -4.67
CA TYR A 381 29.28 4.70 -3.72
C TYR A 381 30.32 4.79 -2.61
N TYR A 382 30.66 5.99 -2.23
CA TYR A 382 31.56 6.24 -1.09
C TYR A 382 31.17 7.51 -0.35
N SER A 383 31.43 7.52 0.93
CA SER A 383 31.24 8.69 1.76
C SER A 383 32.56 9.45 1.89
N ASN A 384 32.53 10.76 1.65
CA ASN A 384 33.66 11.65 1.90
C ASN A 384 33.80 11.98 3.40
N ALA A 385 34.77 12.80 3.75
CA ALA A 385 35.01 13.22 5.13
C ALA A 385 33.82 13.93 5.80
N ALA A 386 32.91 14.50 5.01
CA ALA A 386 31.69 15.11 5.51
C ALA A 386 30.52 14.11 5.69
N GLY A 387 30.73 12.85 5.35
CA GLY A 387 29.70 11.83 5.43
C GLY A 387 28.77 11.74 4.24
N VAL A 388 28.96 12.56 3.23
CA VAL A 388 28.16 12.55 2.01
C VAL A 388 28.61 11.40 1.11
N LEU A 389 27.67 10.58 0.70
CA LEU A 389 27.92 9.52 -0.26
C LEU A 389 28.17 10.15 -1.63
N GLN A 390 29.20 9.73 -2.30
CA GLN A 390 29.51 10.18 -3.64
C GLN A 390 29.59 8.98 -4.60
N ARG A 391 29.10 9.20 -5.80
CA ARG A 391 29.22 8.29 -6.89
C ARG A 391 30.65 8.25 -7.41
N GLY A 392 31.24 7.07 -7.46
CA GLY A 392 32.59 6.88 -7.90
C GLY A 392 32.73 5.83 -9.00
N SER A 393 33.95 5.65 -9.51
CA SER A 393 34.21 4.57 -10.46
C SER A 393 34.23 3.22 -9.75
N ARG A 394 33.89 2.16 -10.46
CA ARG A 394 33.91 0.74 -9.99
C ARG A 394 35.24 0.28 -9.38
N ARG A 395 36.30 1.07 -9.49
CA ARG A 395 37.63 0.75 -8.95
C ARG A 395 37.92 1.35 -7.59
N ALA A 396 37.03 2.13 -7.03
CA ALA A 396 37.19 2.65 -5.68
C ALA A 396 36.82 1.54 -4.68
N TYR A 397 37.77 1.04 -3.95
CA TYR A 397 37.63 -0.02 -2.96
C TYR A 397 38.50 0.25 -1.74
N ALA A 398 38.14 -0.33 -0.60
CA ALA A 398 38.99 -0.32 0.56
C ALA A 398 40.24 -1.17 0.30
N SER A 399 41.39 -0.54 0.28
CA SER A 399 42.65 -1.24 0.05
C SER A 399 43.27 -1.67 1.37
N PRO A 400 43.79 -2.91 1.47
CA PRO A 400 44.57 -3.32 2.62
C PRO A 400 45.81 -2.45 2.89
N ALA A 401 46.32 -1.75 1.87
CA ALA A 401 47.43 -0.82 2.01
C ALA A 401 47.03 0.54 2.55
N ARG A 402 45.74 0.80 2.78
CA ARG A 402 45.26 2.06 3.32
C ARG A 402 45.35 2.05 4.81
N ASP A 403 45.89 3.14 5.37
CA ASP A 403 45.91 3.33 6.81
C ASP A 403 44.56 3.80 7.34
N TYR A 404 43.80 2.85 7.87
CA TYR A 404 42.50 3.13 8.50
C TYR A 404 42.60 3.72 9.92
N THR A 405 43.81 3.91 10.41
CA THR A 405 44.07 4.58 11.73
C THR A 405 44.21 6.09 11.54
N ASP A 406 44.56 6.59 10.36
CA ASP A 406 44.57 8.01 10.05
C ASP A 406 43.25 8.40 9.32
N VAL A 407 42.30 8.86 10.06
CA VAL A 407 40.87 8.75 9.73
C VAL A 407 40.24 10.05 9.34
N LYS A 408 40.99 11.00 8.86
CA LYS A 408 40.37 12.29 8.45
C LYS A 408 39.56 12.25 7.16
N SER A 409 39.54 11.14 6.44
CA SER A 409 38.99 11.19 5.09
C SER A 409 38.49 9.86 4.51
N THR A 410 38.14 8.88 5.33
CA THR A 410 37.96 7.52 4.81
C THR A 410 36.66 6.86 5.14
N ARG A 411 35.61 7.62 5.08
CA ARG A 411 34.28 7.00 5.01
C ARG A 411 33.95 6.78 3.56
N TYR A 412 33.84 5.54 3.16
CA TYR A 412 33.36 5.17 1.83
C TYR A 412 32.65 3.83 1.92
N PHE A 413 31.63 3.72 1.12
CA PHE A 413 30.93 2.49 0.83
C PHE A 413 31.30 2.03 -0.56
N LEU A 414 31.61 0.76 -0.67
CA LEU A 414 31.96 0.16 -1.95
C LEU A 414 31.02 -1.01 -2.20
N PRO A 415 30.28 -1.05 -3.32
CA PRO A 415 29.45 -2.17 -3.65
C PRO A 415 30.29 -3.42 -3.90
N ARG A 416 29.76 -4.56 -3.51
CA ARG A 416 30.35 -5.85 -3.82
C ARG A 416 30.28 -6.06 -5.32
N GLN A 417 31.41 -6.26 -5.98
CA GLN A 417 31.47 -6.65 -7.38
C GLN A 417 31.61 -8.17 -7.48
N ALA A 418 30.58 -8.83 -8.01
CA ALA A 418 30.54 -10.26 -8.15
C ALA A 418 31.71 -10.84 -9.02
N SER A 419 32.30 -10.03 -9.90
CA SER A 419 33.37 -10.45 -10.80
C SER A 419 34.80 -10.33 -10.25
N GLU A 420 34.99 -9.70 -9.10
CA GLU A 420 36.33 -9.36 -8.58
C GLU A 420 36.63 -9.88 -7.15
N GLU A 421 35.70 -10.54 -6.50
CA GLU A 421 35.80 -11.07 -5.10
C GLU A 421 36.34 -10.06 -4.08
N ILE A 422 36.20 -8.76 -4.35
CA ILE A 422 36.69 -7.74 -3.45
C ILE A 422 35.55 -7.35 -2.52
N SER A 423 35.72 -7.66 -1.25
CA SER A 423 34.87 -7.18 -0.18
C SER A 423 35.11 -5.69 -0.01
N THR A 424 34.08 -4.91 -0.21
CA THR A 424 34.11 -3.45 -0.16
C THR A 424 33.07 -2.98 0.84
N GLY A 425 33.35 -1.93 1.61
CA GLY A 425 32.45 -1.53 2.67
C GLY A 425 32.64 -0.11 3.17
N TYR A 426 31.77 0.27 4.10
CA TYR A 426 31.83 1.54 4.83
C TYR A 426 32.58 1.35 6.15
N ILE A 427 33.49 2.28 6.47
CA ILE A 427 34.18 2.33 7.73
C ILE A 427 33.97 3.72 8.33
N SER A 428 33.42 3.79 9.54
CA SER A 428 33.18 5.07 10.22
C SER A 428 34.49 5.76 10.61
N GLU A 429 34.46 7.08 10.58
CA GLU A 429 35.54 7.91 11.15
C GLU A 429 35.56 7.83 12.67
N GLN A 430 34.39 7.82 13.28
CA GLN A 430 34.19 7.80 14.71
C GLN A 430 34.43 6.42 15.30
N VAL A 431 35.02 6.40 16.50
CA VAL A 431 35.16 5.21 17.32
C VAL A 431 34.20 5.33 18.50
N ALA A 432 33.44 4.31 18.79
CA ALA A 432 32.54 4.29 19.91
C ALA A 432 33.29 4.38 21.25
N ALA A 433 32.80 5.17 22.20
CA ALA A 433 33.31 5.27 23.56
C ALA A 433 33.07 3.97 24.36
N ALA A 434 33.55 3.92 25.59
CA ALA A 434 33.43 2.76 26.49
C ALA A 434 31.94 2.35 26.74
N ASP A 435 31.03 3.30 26.68
CA ASP A 435 29.58 3.09 26.84
C ASP A 435 28.83 2.84 25.51
N GLY A 436 29.54 2.80 24.40
CA GLY A 436 28.99 2.62 23.06
C GLY A 436 28.53 3.91 22.38
N SER A 437 28.58 5.06 23.03
CA SER A 437 28.21 6.34 22.45
C SER A 437 29.26 6.86 21.47
N PHE A 438 28.83 7.72 20.54
CA PHE A 438 29.72 8.46 19.66
C PHE A 438 29.73 9.95 20.03
N THR A 439 30.85 10.63 19.82
CA THR A 439 30.91 12.09 19.97
C THR A 439 30.04 12.79 18.92
N GLU A 440 30.04 12.23 17.75
CA GLU A 440 29.17 12.58 16.63
C GLU A 440 28.77 11.28 15.98
N ASN A 441 27.48 11.07 15.75
CA ASN A 441 26.98 9.82 15.20
C ASN A 441 27.51 9.62 13.77
N PRO A 442 28.19 8.49 13.49
CA PRO A 442 28.56 8.17 12.12
C PRO A 442 27.33 7.99 11.26
N SER A 443 27.39 8.44 10.03
CA SER A 443 26.32 8.27 9.05
C SER A 443 26.85 7.88 7.68
N LEU A 444 26.08 7.08 6.96
CA LEU A 444 26.26 6.74 5.57
C LEU A 444 25.06 7.29 4.78
N GLU A 445 25.33 8.13 3.80
CA GLU A 445 24.33 8.71 2.89
C GLU A 445 24.39 7.98 1.54
N ILE A 446 23.24 7.54 1.07
CA ILE A 446 23.07 6.80 -0.17
C ILE A 446 22.06 7.57 -1.03
N ASP A 447 22.53 8.08 -2.17
CA ASP A 447 21.69 8.77 -3.16
C ASP A 447 21.29 7.80 -4.27
N MET A 448 20.00 7.81 -4.63
CA MET A 448 19.47 7.07 -5.76
C MET A 448 19.29 7.99 -6.97
N GLU A 449 19.35 7.45 -8.18
CA GLU A 449 19.13 8.24 -9.40
C GLU A 449 17.69 8.69 -9.59
N ALA A 450 16.75 7.89 -9.05
CA ALA A 450 15.32 8.16 -9.11
C ALA A 450 14.66 7.73 -7.81
N GLY A 451 13.40 8.11 -7.62
CA GLY A 451 12.59 7.61 -6.52
C GLY A 451 12.51 6.09 -6.57
N TYR A 452 12.76 5.45 -5.45
CA TYR A 452 12.77 4.01 -5.29
C TYR A 452 11.99 3.59 -4.04
N LYS A 453 11.20 2.54 -4.15
CA LYS A 453 10.52 1.93 -3.02
C LYS A 453 11.20 0.61 -2.66
N CYS A 454 11.60 0.46 -1.41
CA CYS A 454 12.38 -0.68 -0.94
C CYS A 454 11.54 -1.53 0.01
N PHE A 455 11.46 -2.82 -0.26
CA PHE A 455 10.72 -3.80 0.54
C PHE A 455 11.60 -4.60 1.50
N GLY A 456 12.78 -4.18 1.73
CA GLY A 456 13.69 -4.81 2.65
C GLY A 456 15.11 -4.38 2.40
N ILE A 457 15.93 -4.49 3.42
CA ILE A 457 17.36 -4.19 3.35
C ILE A 457 18.11 -5.26 4.12
N THR A 458 19.10 -5.86 3.51
CA THR A 458 20.05 -6.71 4.23
C THR A 458 21.34 -5.94 4.46
N LEU A 459 21.78 -5.89 5.70
CA LEU A 459 23.00 -5.22 6.14
C LEU A 459 23.98 -6.27 6.65
N GLU A 460 25.21 -6.24 6.16
CA GLU A 460 26.29 -7.12 6.58
C GLU A 460 27.37 -6.27 7.27
N PHE A 461 27.53 -6.44 8.57
CA PHE A 461 28.47 -5.66 9.38
C PHE A 461 29.79 -6.35 9.66
N GLY A 462 29.91 -7.62 9.40
CA GLY A 462 31.08 -8.38 9.83
C GLY A 462 31.19 -8.44 11.37
N GLN A 463 32.41 -8.59 11.86
CA GLN A 463 32.66 -8.66 13.31
C GLN A 463 32.42 -7.30 13.99
N ASN A 464 31.85 -7.31 15.20
CA ASN A 464 31.54 -6.14 16.02
C ASN A 464 30.50 -5.18 15.42
N PRO A 465 29.30 -5.66 15.10
CA PRO A 465 28.21 -4.81 14.58
C PRO A 465 27.91 -3.67 15.58
N PRO A 466 27.42 -2.53 15.09
CA PRO A 466 26.89 -1.49 15.98
C PRO A 466 25.64 -2.03 16.69
N LYS A 467 25.25 -1.41 17.80
CA LYS A 467 24.12 -1.89 18.59
C LYS A 467 22.80 -1.29 18.15
N LYS A 468 22.83 -0.04 17.67
CA LYS A 468 21.63 0.69 17.30
C LYS A 468 21.89 1.61 16.12
N MET A 469 20.93 1.69 15.21
CA MET A 469 20.95 2.65 14.11
C MET A 469 19.55 3.18 13.81
N ILE A 470 19.51 4.27 13.05
CA ILE A 470 18.29 4.86 12.50
C ILE A 470 18.48 5.00 10.98
N ILE A 471 17.51 4.54 10.21
CA ILE A 471 17.45 4.77 8.77
C ILE A 471 16.50 5.92 8.53
N HIS A 472 16.98 6.97 7.87
CA HIS A 472 16.16 8.10 7.42
C HIS A 472 16.03 8.04 5.91
N THR A 473 14.82 8.15 5.38
CA THR A 473 14.56 8.21 3.95
C THR A 473 14.05 9.59 3.56
N TYR A 474 14.46 10.06 2.38
CA TYR A 474 14.09 11.37 1.84
C TYR A 474 13.65 11.21 0.38
N LEU A 475 12.72 12.06 -0.05
CA LEU A 475 12.31 12.20 -1.45
C LEU A 475 12.33 13.69 -1.81
N ALA A 476 13.10 14.04 -2.83
CA ALA A 476 13.32 15.45 -3.24
C ALA A 476 13.72 16.35 -2.05
N GLY A 477 14.53 15.83 -1.13
CA GLY A 477 15.02 16.54 0.05
C GLY A 477 14.02 16.62 1.22
N VAL A 478 12.84 16.02 1.10
CA VAL A 478 11.83 15.95 2.17
C VAL A 478 11.91 14.58 2.86
N GLN A 479 12.06 14.59 4.18
CA GLN A 479 12.12 13.36 4.95
C GLN A 479 10.78 12.61 4.89
N GLN A 480 10.84 11.35 4.48
CA GLN A 480 9.68 10.46 4.38
C GLN A 480 9.49 9.66 5.67
N GLU A 481 10.57 9.07 6.16
CA GLU A 481 10.51 8.20 7.35
C GLU A 481 11.80 8.24 8.16
N SER A 482 11.69 7.84 9.43
CA SER A 482 12.80 7.50 10.32
C SER A 482 12.52 6.15 10.99
N TYR A 483 13.21 5.12 10.53
CA TYR A 483 13.05 3.76 11.02
C TYR A 483 14.20 3.39 11.97
N THR A 484 13.88 3.01 13.22
CA THR A 484 14.89 2.69 14.24
C THR A 484 15.08 1.18 14.35
N ILE A 485 16.32 0.73 14.22
CA ILE A 485 16.73 -0.65 14.48
C ILE A 485 17.45 -0.65 15.84
N ALA A 486 16.79 -1.22 16.84
CA ALA A 486 17.27 -1.17 18.23
C ALA A 486 18.31 -2.24 18.56
N LYS A 487 18.46 -3.25 17.73
CA LYS A 487 19.44 -4.33 17.89
C LYS A 487 19.95 -4.75 16.52
N LEU A 488 21.26 -4.81 16.38
CA LEU A 488 21.95 -5.20 15.16
C LEU A 488 22.81 -6.44 15.44
N ASP A 489 22.92 -7.31 14.47
CA ASP A 489 23.76 -8.50 14.45
C ASP A 489 24.76 -8.39 13.29
N GLU A 490 25.68 -9.35 13.14
CA GLU A 490 26.69 -9.37 12.06
C GLU A 490 26.04 -9.29 10.68
N THR A 491 24.90 -9.97 10.50
CA THR A 491 24.02 -9.83 9.33
C THR A 491 22.61 -9.63 9.81
N ILE A 492 21.93 -8.63 9.30
CA ILE A 492 20.53 -8.36 9.62
C ILE A 492 19.72 -8.10 8.34
N THR A 493 18.59 -8.76 8.22
CA THR A 493 17.57 -8.47 7.21
C THR A 493 16.45 -7.66 7.86
N VAL A 494 16.27 -6.44 7.38
CA VAL A 494 15.23 -5.52 7.82
C VAL A 494 14.04 -5.71 6.88
N ASN A 495 13.03 -6.44 7.33
CA ASN A 495 11.78 -6.64 6.60
C ASN A 495 10.84 -5.47 6.89
N HIS A 496 11.06 -4.37 6.20
CA HIS A 496 10.29 -3.15 6.33
C HIS A 496 10.06 -2.53 4.95
N GLU A 497 8.84 -2.11 4.71
CA GLU A 497 8.47 -1.37 3.51
C GLU A 497 8.83 0.10 3.70
N PHE A 498 9.93 0.53 3.09
CA PHE A 498 10.30 1.93 3.09
C PHE A 498 9.46 2.68 2.05
N PRO A 499 8.86 3.84 2.42
CA PRO A 499 8.18 4.68 1.44
C PRO A 499 9.14 5.09 0.32
N GLU A 500 8.61 5.57 -0.79
CA GLU A 500 9.44 6.03 -1.91
C GLU A 500 10.48 7.04 -1.45
N PHE A 501 11.74 6.84 -1.83
CA PHE A 501 12.86 7.70 -1.49
C PHE A 501 13.87 7.79 -2.63
N ASP A 502 14.55 8.92 -2.73
CA ASP A 502 15.70 9.14 -3.60
C ASP A 502 17.01 9.28 -2.80
N GLN A 503 16.91 9.38 -1.47
CA GLN A 503 18.07 9.42 -0.57
C GLN A 503 17.77 8.64 0.70
N MET A 504 18.75 7.87 1.16
CA MET A 504 18.72 7.15 2.44
C MET A 504 19.93 7.51 3.28
N ILE A 505 19.70 7.85 4.54
CA ILE A 505 20.77 8.11 5.52
C ILE A 505 20.70 7.06 6.61
N MET A 506 21.77 6.31 6.78
CA MET A 506 21.96 5.33 7.85
C MET A 506 22.77 5.97 8.96
N GLU A 507 22.13 6.39 10.04
CA GLU A 507 22.76 7.00 11.21
C GLU A 507 23.01 5.94 12.30
N PHE A 508 24.25 5.75 12.73
CA PHE A 508 24.63 4.79 13.78
C PHE A 508 24.68 5.49 15.13
N THR A 509 23.71 5.21 15.99
CA THR A 509 23.53 5.94 17.26
C THR A 509 24.16 5.25 18.45
N GLU A 510 24.48 3.95 18.38
CA GLU A 510 25.20 3.21 19.42
C GLU A 510 26.10 2.16 18.77
N GLY A 511 27.38 2.17 19.13
CA GLY A 511 28.40 1.25 18.61
C GLY A 511 28.78 0.18 19.59
N THR A 512 29.56 -0.79 19.13
CA THR A 512 30.30 -1.69 20.02
C THR A 512 31.45 -0.92 20.64
N PRO A 513 31.65 -0.94 22.00
CA PRO A 513 32.67 -0.17 22.69
C PRO A 513 34.06 -0.30 22.06
N TYR A 514 34.73 0.82 21.88
CA TYR A 514 36.06 0.95 21.28
C TYR A 514 36.20 0.48 19.83
N ASN A 515 35.08 0.26 19.14
CA ASN A 515 35.07 -0.16 17.74
C ASN A 515 34.53 0.93 16.82
N ARG A 516 34.92 0.87 15.56
CA ARG A 516 34.32 1.62 14.48
C ARG A 516 33.12 0.85 13.96
N VAL A 517 32.21 1.56 13.32
CA VAL A 517 31.18 0.91 12.49
C VAL A 517 31.82 0.46 11.19
N ILE A 518 31.70 -0.81 10.89
CA ILE A 518 32.12 -1.41 9.64
C ILE A 518 30.89 -2.06 9.03
N LEU A 519 30.48 -1.54 7.89
CA LEU A 519 29.37 -2.08 7.11
C LEU A 519 29.94 -2.63 5.81
N ASP A 520 29.98 -3.95 5.71
CA ASP A 520 30.61 -4.64 4.59
C ASP A 520 29.75 -4.60 3.33
N ASN A 521 28.41 -4.68 3.49
CA ASN A 521 27.50 -4.71 2.36
C ASN A 521 26.11 -4.17 2.72
N VAL A 522 25.42 -3.63 1.74
CA VAL A 522 24.00 -3.25 1.77
C VAL A 522 23.33 -3.83 0.55
N ILE A 523 22.30 -4.65 0.77
CA ILE A 523 21.49 -5.25 -0.30
C ILE A 523 20.09 -4.67 -0.19
N PHE A 524 19.65 -3.97 -1.22
CA PHE A 524 18.29 -3.43 -1.33
C PHE A 524 17.39 -4.42 -2.07
N GLY A 525 16.12 -4.44 -1.71
CA GLY A 525 15.11 -5.21 -2.40
C GLY A 525 14.51 -6.34 -1.56
N ASP A 526 13.85 -7.27 -2.23
CA ASP A 526 13.24 -8.44 -1.62
C ASP A 526 14.31 -9.33 -0.99
N SER A 527 14.37 -9.33 0.32
CA SER A 527 15.23 -10.19 1.11
C SER A 527 14.41 -10.99 2.10
N THR A 528 14.91 -12.12 2.54
CA THR A 528 14.24 -12.94 3.55
C THR A 528 15.21 -13.55 4.53
N ASP A 529 14.81 -13.55 5.79
CA ASP A 529 15.45 -14.29 6.88
C ASP A 529 14.58 -15.48 7.35
N TYR A 530 13.48 -15.76 6.63
CA TYR A 530 12.53 -16.79 7.01
C TYR A 530 12.86 -18.12 6.37
N GLU A 531 12.93 -19.16 7.19
CA GLU A 531 13.17 -20.53 6.73
C GLU A 531 12.14 -21.49 7.34
N PHE A 532 11.46 -22.25 6.50
CA PHE A 532 10.63 -23.36 6.93
C PHE A 532 11.50 -24.55 7.27
N GLN A 533 11.76 -24.77 8.57
CA GLN A 533 12.61 -25.84 9.07
C GLN A 533 11.79 -27.02 9.60
N TYR A 534 12.33 -28.23 9.39
CA TYR A 534 11.75 -29.46 9.94
C TYR A 534 11.91 -29.48 11.47
N GLY A 535 10.79 -29.75 12.16
CA GLY A 535 10.77 -29.85 13.61
C GLY A 535 10.62 -28.50 14.33
N GLU A 536 10.75 -27.38 13.64
CA GLU A 536 10.56 -26.03 14.17
C GLU A 536 9.29 -25.41 13.62
N GLU A 537 9.27 -25.07 12.33
CA GLU A 537 8.17 -24.37 11.67
C GLU A 537 7.15 -25.35 11.06
N LEU A 538 7.62 -26.38 10.38
CA LEU A 538 6.75 -27.30 9.64
C LEU A 538 6.00 -28.25 10.55
N THR A 539 4.68 -28.35 10.36
CA THR A 539 3.80 -29.30 11.07
C THR A 539 3.64 -30.61 10.32
N LYS A 540 3.88 -30.61 9.00
CA LYS A 540 3.83 -31.78 8.11
C LYS A 540 4.96 -31.73 7.12
N THR A 541 5.32 -32.89 6.58
CA THR A 541 6.27 -32.99 5.47
C THR A 541 5.74 -32.20 4.27
N PRO A 542 6.55 -31.30 3.69
CA PRO A 542 6.19 -30.56 2.49
C PRO A 542 5.84 -31.47 1.31
N LYS A 543 4.81 -31.11 0.56
CA LYS A 543 4.44 -31.79 -0.66
C LYS A 543 4.99 -31.02 -1.85
N GLY A 544 5.97 -31.55 -2.53
CA GLY A 544 6.48 -31.02 -3.79
C GLY A 544 5.70 -31.58 -4.99
N THR A 545 5.36 -30.71 -5.92
CA THR A 545 4.70 -31.04 -7.19
C THR A 545 5.53 -30.59 -8.36
N GLN A 546 5.75 -31.45 -9.34
CA GLN A 546 6.37 -31.09 -10.60
C GLN A 546 5.31 -30.53 -11.54
N LEU A 547 5.50 -29.30 -11.98
CA LEU A 547 4.63 -28.65 -12.97
C LEU A 547 4.99 -29.07 -14.39
N ALA A 548 4.07 -28.86 -15.32
CA ALA A 548 4.34 -29.03 -16.75
C ALA A 548 5.45 -28.07 -17.20
N LYS A 549 6.40 -28.56 -17.97
CA LYS A 549 7.46 -27.72 -18.53
C LYS A 549 6.91 -26.89 -19.67
N VAL A 550 7.27 -25.62 -19.69
CA VAL A 550 7.02 -24.72 -20.80
C VAL A 550 8.31 -24.62 -21.63
N ARG A 551 8.23 -24.97 -22.93
CA ARG A 551 9.38 -24.84 -23.83
C ARG A 551 9.49 -23.49 -24.49
N GLU A 552 8.35 -22.84 -24.73
CA GLU A 552 8.24 -21.56 -25.44
C GLU A 552 7.09 -20.76 -24.87
N LEU A 553 7.35 -19.49 -24.61
CA LEU A 553 6.36 -18.48 -24.29
C LEU A 553 6.17 -17.55 -25.47
N GLN A 554 4.94 -17.29 -25.87
CA GLN A 554 4.56 -16.38 -26.95
C GLN A 554 3.73 -15.23 -26.38
N VAL A 555 4.29 -14.02 -26.33
CA VAL A 555 3.55 -12.81 -25.95
C VAL A 555 2.93 -12.19 -27.17
N VAL A 556 1.62 -11.99 -27.15
CA VAL A 556 0.83 -11.41 -28.23
C VAL A 556 0.88 -9.88 -28.14
N ARG A 557 1.30 -9.27 -29.23
CA ARG A 557 1.21 -7.82 -29.43
C ARG A 557 -0.10 -7.50 -30.12
N THR A 558 -0.87 -6.59 -29.57
CA THR A 558 -2.11 -6.10 -30.14
C THR A 558 -1.87 -4.75 -30.81
N ILE A 559 -2.29 -4.61 -32.07
CA ILE A 559 -2.06 -3.40 -32.85
C ILE A 559 -3.41 -2.91 -33.40
N TYR A 560 -3.78 -1.71 -33.01
CA TYR A 560 -4.98 -1.03 -33.48
C TYR A 560 -4.65 -0.22 -34.72
N GLY A 561 -5.45 -0.39 -35.76
CA GLY A 561 -5.30 0.33 -37.03
C GLY A 561 -6.63 0.84 -37.58
N PRO A 562 -6.60 1.83 -38.48
CA PRO A 562 -7.82 2.33 -39.10
C PRO A 562 -8.48 1.23 -39.97
N SER A 563 -9.77 1.10 -39.83
CA SER A 563 -10.56 0.16 -40.64
C SER A 563 -10.97 0.78 -41.99
N SER A 564 -11.03 -0.05 -43.04
CA SER A 564 -11.61 0.32 -44.32
C SER A 564 -13.13 0.12 -44.36
N GLU A 565 -13.73 -0.35 -43.28
CA GLU A 565 -15.18 -0.57 -43.21
C GLU A 565 -15.97 0.73 -43.20
N ALA A 566 -17.24 0.64 -43.61
CA ALA A 566 -18.14 1.78 -43.56
C ALA A 566 -18.52 2.15 -42.13
N VAL A 567 -18.90 3.40 -41.94
CA VAL A 567 -19.48 3.87 -40.68
C VAL A 567 -20.72 3.03 -40.36
N LYS A 568 -20.82 2.58 -39.12
CA LYS A 568 -21.94 1.81 -38.60
C LYS A 568 -22.51 2.41 -37.32
N GLU A 569 -23.72 2.03 -36.97
CA GLU A 569 -24.32 2.34 -35.69
C GLU A 569 -23.61 1.57 -34.61
N LEU A 570 -23.15 2.28 -33.58
CA LEU A 570 -22.40 1.72 -32.41
C LEU A 570 -23.34 1.50 -31.23
N THR A 571 -24.21 2.50 -30.96
CA THR A 571 -25.26 2.40 -29.93
C THR A 571 -26.43 3.29 -30.24
N ARG A 572 -27.59 2.94 -29.70
CA ARG A 572 -28.86 3.66 -29.84
C ARG A 572 -29.60 3.61 -28.51
N GLU A 573 -29.89 4.77 -27.97
CA GLU A 573 -30.54 4.86 -26.65
C GLU A 573 -31.62 5.94 -26.64
N THR A 574 -32.73 5.66 -25.94
CA THR A 574 -33.75 6.65 -25.64
C THR A 574 -33.50 7.22 -24.26
N ILE A 575 -33.28 8.51 -24.20
CA ILE A 575 -33.02 9.24 -22.97
C ILE A 575 -34.13 10.23 -22.67
N ALA A 576 -34.40 10.46 -21.39
CA ALA A 576 -35.28 11.49 -20.89
C ALA A 576 -34.45 12.75 -20.57
N VAL A 577 -34.56 13.76 -21.43
CA VAL A 577 -33.78 14.99 -21.27
C VAL A 577 -34.36 15.83 -20.14
N SER A 578 -33.52 16.12 -19.15
CA SER A 578 -33.81 16.98 -18.02
C SER A 578 -33.63 18.46 -18.37
N ALA A 579 -34.43 19.34 -17.79
CA ALA A 579 -34.23 20.78 -17.95
C ALA A 579 -32.94 21.29 -17.26
N LEU A 580 -32.35 20.49 -16.36
CA LEU A 580 -31.17 20.83 -15.58
C LEU A 580 -29.89 20.20 -16.15
N ASP A 581 -30.02 19.12 -16.92
CA ASP A 581 -28.89 18.40 -17.47
C ASP A 581 -29.14 18.12 -18.94
N ASN A 582 -28.24 18.56 -19.82
CA ASN A 582 -28.28 18.38 -21.25
C ASN A 582 -27.13 17.57 -21.81
N ARG A 583 -26.30 16.96 -20.96
CA ARG A 583 -25.15 16.13 -21.35
C ARG A 583 -25.39 14.69 -20.93
N TYR A 584 -25.22 13.78 -21.90
CA TYR A 584 -25.46 12.35 -21.71
C TYR A 584 -24.32 11.56 -22.33
N THR A 585 -23.82 10.55 -21.61
CA THR A 585 -22.74 9.69 -22.07
C THR A 585 -23.30 8.36 -22.57
N PHE A 586 -22.90 7.98 -23.76
CA PHE A 586 -23.28 6.75 -24.44
C PHE A 586 -22.07 5.84 -24.53
N TYR A 587 -22.27 4.56 -24.23
CA TYR A 587 -21.19 3.57 -24.22
C TYR A 587 -21.38 2.54 -25.34
N PHE A 588 -20.27 2.00 -25.84
CA PHE A 588 -20.27 0.94 -26.85
C PHE A 588 -19.10 -0.03 -26.61
N SER A 589 -19.28 -1.27 -27.09
CA SER A 589 -18.42 -2.40 -26.69
C SER A 589 -17.09 -2.51 -27.44
N ASN A 590 -17.01 -1.98 -28.65
CA ASN A 590 -15.83 -2.11 -29.51
C ASN A 590 -15.13 -0.78 -29.67
N ALA A 591 -13.79 -0.82 -29.62
CA ALA A 591 -12.98 0.37 -29.82
C ALA A 591 -13.28 1.02 -31.16
N SER A 592 -13.73 2.28 -31.14
CA SER A 592 -14.23 2.99 -32.28
C SER A 592 -13.66 4.40 -32.42
N TYR A 593 -13.73 4.95 -33.65
CA TYR A 593 -13.26 6.28 -33.99
C TYR A 593 -14.15 6.92 -35.05
N ASP A 594 -13.85 8.16 -35.45
CA ASP A 594 -14.70 8.94 -36.39
C ASP A 594 -16.16 9.02 -35.92
N LEU A 595 -16.35 9.30 -34.61
CA LEU A 595 -17.67 9.26 -33.98
C LEU A 595 -18.56 10.42 -34.47
N ALA A 596 -19.83 10.11 -34.71
CA ALA A 596 -20.87 11.07 -34.99
C ALA A 596 -22.13 10.75 -34.18
N CYS A 597 -22.91 11.78 -33.85
CA CYS A 597 -24.18 11.61 -33.14
C CYS A 597 -25.33 12.23 -33.93
N ALA A 598 -26.52 11.65 -33.80
CA ALA A 598 -27.74 12.16 -34.39
C ALA A 598 -28.93 11.89 -33.47
N ILE A 599 -29.93 12.76 -33.49
CA ILE A 599 -31.24 12.53 -32.89
C ILE A 599 -32.14 11.89 -33.96
N THR A 600 -32.77 10.76 -33.67
CA THR A 600 -33.75 10.12 -34.53
C THR A 600 -34.98 11.00 -34.62
N ASP A 601 -35.47 11.24 -35.82
CA ASP A 601 -36.64 12.08 -36.09
C ASP A 601 -36.55 13.50 -35.49
N ALA A 602 -35.33 14.09 -35.53
CA ALA A 602 -35.04 15.42 -34.98
C ALA A 602 -36.00 16.48 -35.55
N GLN A 603 -36.57 17.30 -34.68
CA GLN A 603 -37.40 18.45 -35.05
C GLN A 603 -36.54 19.70 -35.27
N GLU A 604 -37.12 20.68 -35.93
CA GLU A 604 -36.42 21.95 -36.19
C GLU A 604 -35.98 22.62 -34.91
N GLY A 605 -34.69 22.94 -34.81
CA GLY A 605 -34.06 23.52 -33.62
C GLY A 605 -33.46 22.51 -32.62
N GLN A 606 -33.65 21.19 -32.84
CA GLN A 606 -33.01 20.16 -32.05
C GLN A 606 -31.62 19.80 -32.58
N THR A 607 -30.63 19.77 -31.75
CA THR A 607 -29.26 19.42 -32.12
C THR A 607 -28.60 18.51 -31.11
N ALA A 608 -27.73 17.61 -31.57
CA ALA A 608 -26.85 16.81 -30.79
C ALA A 608 -25.41 17.09 -31.20
N LYS A 609 -24.51 17.22 -30.25
CA LYS A 609 -23.08 17.47 -30.48
C LYS A 609 -22.23 16.64 -29.52
N ILE A 610 -21.26 15.90 -30.04
CA ILE A 610 -20.27 15.24 -29.21
C ILE A 610 -19.36 16.31 -28.61
N VAL A 611 -19.27 16.35 -27.29
CA VAL A 611 -18.44 17.27 -26.52
C VAL A 611 -17.20 16.59 -25.96
N GLU A 612 -17.26 15.27 -25.75
CA GLU A 612 -16.17 14.44 -25.28
C GLU A 612 -16.33 13.03 -25.86
N SER A 613 -15.23 12.34 -26.13
CA SER A 613 -15.29 10.96 -26.60
C SER A 613 -13.97 10.23 -26.37
N GLY A 614 -14.08 8.91 -26.15
CA GLY A 614 -12.98 7.94 -26.15
C GLY A 614 -13.21 6.86 -27.20
N CYS A 615 -12.49 5.75 -27.06
CA CYS A 615 -12.69 4.60 -27.94
C CYS A 615 -13.96 3.80 -27.63
N TYR A 616 -14.57 4.00 -26.46
CA TYR A 616 -15.71 3.21 -25.96
C TYR A 616 -16.87 4.06 -25.46
N PHE A 617 -16.78 5.38 -25.57
CA PHE A 617 -17.84 6.28 -25.14
C PHE A 617 -17.91 7.55 -25.99
N ALA A 618 -19.07 8.20 -25.95
CA ALA A 618 -19.27 9.54 -26.46
C ALA A 618 -20.25 10.31 -25.57
N THR A 619 -19.82 11.46 -25.05
CA THR A 619 -20.68 12.39 -24.32
C THR A 619 -21.27 13.40 -25.29
N VAL A 620 -22.61 13.43 -25.34
CA VAL A 620 -23.37 14.26 -26.26
C VAL A 620 -24.08 15.37 -25.49
N GLU A 621 -23.89 16.59 -25.94
CA GLU A 621 -24.68 17.74 -25.50
C GLU A 621 -25.89 17.93 -26.44
N LEU A 622 -27.09 17.93 -25.84
CA LEU A 622 -28.35 18.11 -26.54
C LEU A 622 -28.86 19.54 -26.36
N SER A 623 -29.36 20.12 -27.45
CA SER A 623 -29.97 21.43 -27.43
C SER A 623 -31.33 21.42 -28.14
N GLY A 624 -32.30 22.20 -27.62
CA GLY A 624 -33.65 22.30 -28.17
C GLY A 624 -34.54 21.07 -27.95
N VAL A 625 -34.12 20.14 -27.11
CA VAL A 625 -34.85 18.90 -26.79
C VAL A 625 -35.57 19.07 -25.46
N ALA A 626 -36.84 18.70 -25.40
CA ALA A 626 -37.64 18.62 -24.19
C ALA A 626 -38.36 17.25 -24.16
N GLY A 627 -38.15 16.51 -23.05
CA GLY A 627 -38.73 15.17 -22.90
C GLY A 627 -37.86 14.06 -23.48
N ALA A 628 -38.45 12.93 -23.85
CA ALA A 628 -37.69 11.78 -24.35
C ALA A 628 -37.24 12.01 -25.81
N CYS A 629 -35.99 11.65 -26.09
CA CYS A 629 -35.50 11.57 -27.48
C CYS A 629 -34.56 10.35 -27.62
N GLU A 630 -34.51 9.85 -28.85
CA GLU A 630 -33.61 8.74 -29.20
C GLU A 630 -32.35 9.32 -29.87
N VAL A 631 -31.21 8.97 -29.31
CA VAL A 631 -29.89 9.37 -29.80
C VAL A 631 -29.16 8.15 -30.36
N VAL A 632 -28.57 8.33 -31.52
CA VAL A 632 -27.76 7.31 -32.21
C VAL A 632 -26.32 7.80 -32.26
N ILE A 633 -25.39 6.97 -31.80
CA ILE A 633 -23.95 7.15 -32.01
C ILE A 633 -23.51 6.23 -33.13
N SER A 634 -22.82 6.76 -34.12
CA SER A 634 -22.23 6.01 -35.23
C SER A 634 -20.73 6.29 -35.32
N GLY A 635 -19.98 5.35 -35.89
CA GLY A 635 -18.56 5.47 -36.06
C GLY A 635 -17.97 4.30 -36.84
N LYS A 636 -16.63 4.24 -36.86
CA LYS A 636 -15.87 3.12 -37.42
C LYS A 636 -15.16 2.38 -36.30
N GLU A 637 -15.24 1.05 -36.33
CA GLU A 637 -14.44 0.25 -35.40
C GLU A 637 -12.97 0.15 -35.85
N TYR A 638 -12.04 0.11 -34.92
CA TYR A 638 -10.65 -0.17 -35.23
C TYR A 638 -10.47 -1.61 -35.74
N MET A 639 -9.59 -1.78 -36.70
CA MET A 639 -9.09 -3.10 -37.09
C MET A 639 -8.00 -3.52 -36.12
N ILE A 640 -8.16 -4.70 -35.52
CA ILE A 640 -7.18 -5.25 -34.58
C ILE A 640 -6.36 -6.31 -35.32
N SER A 641 -5.05 -6.17 -35.32
CA SER A 641 -4.10 -7.18 -35.77
C SER A 641 -3.22 -7.64 -34.63
N GLN A 642 -2.77 -8.90 -34.71
CA GLN A 642 -1.95 -9.52 -33.69
C GLN A 642 -0.62 -9.99 -34.28
N ALA A 643 0.46 -9.81 -33.52
CA ALA A 643 1.78 -10.37 -33.79
C ALA A 643 2.32 -10.99 -32.51
N LYS A 644 3.24 -11.94 -32.63
CA LYS A 644 3.79 -12.67 -31.48
C LYS A 644 5.26 -12.43 -31.34
N VAL A 645 5.70 -12.28 -30.10
CA VAL A 645 7.11 -12.32 -29.68
C VAL A 645 7.32 -13.61 -28.90
N SER A 646 8.27 -14.44 -29.34
CA SER A 646 8.53 -15.75 -28.74
C SER A 646 9.81 -15.76 -27.93
N ARG A 647 9.77 -16.36 -26.74
CA ARG A 647 10.93 -16.68 -25.92
C ARG A 647 11.05 -18.18 -25.73
N GLN A 648 12.23 -18.73 -26.05
CA GLN A 648 12.53 -20.14 -25.76
C GLN A 648 12.97 -20.31 -24.31
N LEU A 649 12.25 -21.16 -23.57
CA LEU A 649 12.53 -21.47 -22.17
C LEU A 649 13.20 -22.83 -21.97
N GLY A 650 13.03 -23.74 -22.95
CA GLY A 650 13.56 -25.09 -22.90
C GLY A 650 13.44 -25.82 -24.22
N THR A 651 13.88 -27.08 -24.25
CA THR A 651 13.82 -27.92 -25.44
C THR A 651 12.56 -28.81 -25.50
N THR A 652 11.89 -28.99 -24.36
CA THR A 652 10.71 -29.86 -24.22
C THR A 652 9.65 -29.19 -23.39
N GLY A 653 8.40 -29.44 -23.67
CA GLY A 653 7.25 -28.88 -22.93
C GLY A 653 6.19 -28.28 -23.85
N THR A 654 5.26 -27.56 -23.26
CA THR A 654 4.16 -26.85 -23.95
C THR A 654 4.61 -25.52 -24.55
N VAL A 655 3.79 -24.97 -25.42
CA VAL A 655 3.88 -23.58 -25.87
C VAL A 655 2.75 -22.84 -25.18
N GLU A 656 3.11 -21.82 -24.41
CA GLU A 656 2.12 -20.97 -23.75
C GLU A 656 1.99 -19.66 -24.51
N THR A 657 0.77 -19.14 -24.57
CA THR A 657 0.47 -17.84 -25.20
C THR A 657 -0.03 -16.90 -24.15
N TRP A 658 0.56 -15.71 -24.09
CA TRP A 658 0.19 -14.65 -23.14
C TRP A 658 -0.36 -13.46 -23.90
N GLU A 659 -1.50 -12.94 -23.47
CA GLU A 659 -2.20 -11.83 -24.10
C GLU A 659 -2.38 -10.70 -23.10
N ASN A 660 -1.95 -9.49 -23.50
CA ASN A 660 -2.28 -8.27 -22.80
C ASN A 660 -2.58 -7.19 -23.84
N PRO A 661 -3.82 -6.67 -23.89
CA PRO A 661 -4.26 -5.74 -24.94
C PRO A 661 -3.49 -4.41 -24.94
N LEU A 662 -2.84 -4.03 -23.85
CA LEU A 662 -2.03 -2.81 -23.77
C LEU A 662 -0.69 -2.93 -24.49
N VAL A 663 -0.20 -4.15 -24.73
CA VAL A 663 1.12 -4.39 -25.31
C VAL A 663 1.05 -4.30 -26.84
N SER A 664 1.58 -3.20 -27.41
CA SER A 664 1.72 -2.98 -28.85
C SER A 664 3.16 -3.00 -29.33
N ASP A 665 4.10 -2.55 -28.51
CA ASP A 665 5.52 -2.43 -28.83
C ASP A 665 6.24 -3.77 -28.76
N ILE A 666 7.28 -3.95 -29.61
CA ILE A 666 8.03 -5.19 -29.69
C ILE A 666 9.01 -5.37 -28.53
N VAL A 667 9.61 -4.28 -28.06
CA VAL A 667 10.55 -4.30 -26.93
C VAL A 667 9.78 -4.58 -25.65
N HIS A 668 8.68 -3.87 -25.45
CA HIS A 668 7.78 -4.10 -24.31
C HIS A 668 7.30 -5.57 -24.26
N ALA A 669 6.90 -6.14 -25.40
CA ALA A 669 6.50 -7.55 -25.47
C ALA A 669 7.65 -8.51 -25.16
N ALA A 670 8.88 -8.18 -25.55
CA ALA A 670 10.06 -8.98 -25.24
C ALA A 670 10.41 -8.94 -23.76
N ASP A 671 10.38 -7.74 -23.15
CA ASP A 671 10.60 -7.57 -21.72
C ASP A 671 9.56 -8.32 -20.87
N LEU A 672 8.30 -8.26 -21.31
CA LEU A 672 7.22 -9.02 -20.68
C LEU A 672 7.43 -10.55 -20.83
N ALA A 673 7.88 -10.99 -22.02
CA ALA A 673 8.19 -12.40 -22.26
C ALA A 673 9.37 -12.88 -21.40
N ASP A 674 10.35 -12.00 -21.14
CA ASP A 674 11.48 -12.30 -20.27
C ASP A 674 11.04 -12.46 -18.81
N TRP A 675 10.28 -11.51 -18.29
CA TRP A 675 9.78 -11.55 -16.93
C TRP A 675 8.87 -12.78 -16.66
N ILE A 676 7.84 -12.99 -17.49
CA ILE A 676 6.94 -14.14 -17.36
C ILE A 676 7.70 -15.46 -17.58
N GLY A 677 8.61 -15.48 -18.56
CA GLY A 677 9.39 -16.65 -18.88
C GLY A 677 10.32 -17.08 -17.75
N ASP A 678 10.91 -16.15 -17.03
CA ASP A 678 11.73 -16.47 -15.85
C ASP A 678 10.92 -17.12 -14.76
N TYR A 679 9.71 -16.63 -14.49
CA TYR A 679 8.79 -17.29 -13.57
C TYR A 679 8.37 -18.70 -14.06
N MET A 680 8.08 -18.86 -15.36
CA MET A 680 7.66 -20.14 -15.93
C MET A 680 8.77 -21.20 -15.99
N LYS A 681 10.05 -20.82 -15.92
CA LYS A 681 11.17 -21.77 -15.81
C LYS A 681 11.14 -22.54 -14.48
N ALA A 682 10.56 -21.97 -13.44
CA ALA A 682 10.39 -22.64 -12.17
C ALA A 682 9.28 -23.70 -12.29
N ASP A 683 9.68 -24.95 -12.41
CA ASP A 683 8.78 -26.10 -12.67
C ASP A 683 8.38 -26.86 -11.40
N ARG A 684 8.61 -26.29 -10.21
CA ARG A 684 8.31 -26.95 -8.92
C ARG A 684 7.53 -26.06 -8.00
N GLU A 685 6.52 -26.66 -7.45
CA GLU A 685 5.58 -26.06 -6.50
C GLU A 685 5.59 -26.84 -5.19
N TYR A 686 5.42 -26.15 -4.07
CA TYR A 686 5.43 -26.72 -2.73
C TYR A 686 4.18 -26.30 -1.97
N ASP A 687 3.54 -27.29 -1.34
CA ASP A 687 2.41 -27.12 -0.41
C ASP A 687 2.92 -27.43 0.99
N LEU A 688 2.87 -26.44 1.87
CA LEU A 688 3.43 -26.49 3.21
C LEU A 688 2.33 -26.24 4.24
N SER A 689 2.35 -27.03 5.32
CA SER A 689 1.59 -26.74 6.53
C SER A 689 2.57 -26.40 7.65
N TYR A 690 2.33 -25.30 8.33
CA TYR A 690 3.26 -24.78 9.33
C TYR A 690 2.56 -24.25 10.57
N ARG A 691 3.31 -23.85 11.60
CA ARG A 691 2.77 -23.42 12.89
C ARG A 691 2.15 -22.02 12.87
N GLY A 692 2.12 -21.38 11.70
CA GLY A 692 1.60 -20.03 11.53
C GLY A 692 2.55 -18.96 12.08
N ASP A 693 2.90 -18.00 11.25
CA ASP A 693 3.62 -16.81 11.63
C ASP A 693 2.96 -15.59 10.98
N PRO A 694 2.42 -14.67 11.79
CA PRO A 694 1.78 -13.45 11.30
C PRO A 694 2.67 -12.53 10.46
N ARG A 695 4.00 -12.75 10.43
CA ARG A 695 4.90 -11.97 9.58
C ARG A 695 4.72 -12.23 8.09
N LEU A 696 4.31 -13.46 7.73
CA LEU A 696 4.23 -13.89 6.34
C LEU A 696 2.98 -13.36 5.64
N ASP A 697 3.16 -13.05 4.37
CA ASP A 697 2.12 -12.67 3.41
C ASP A 697 2.30 -13.44 2.10
N ALA A 698 1.27 -13.44 1.27
CA ALA A 698 1.45 -13.83 -0.12
C ALA A 698 2.46 -12.89 -0.80
N ASN A 699 3.20 -13.41 -1.77
CA ASN A 699 4.36 -12.82 -2.46
C ASN A 699 5.68 -12.78 -1.66
N ASP A 700 5.70 -13.14 -0.39
CA ASP A 700 6.95 -13.20 0.37
C ASP A 700 7.88 -14.31 -0.14
N LEU A 701 9.17 -14.07 0.04
CA LEU A 701 10.21 -15.07 -0.15
C LEU A 701 10.47 -15.80 1.18
N ALA A 702 10.71 -17.11 1.10
CA ALA A 702 11.10 -17.91 2.24
C ALA A 702 11.99 -19.07 1.81
N TYR A 703 12.95 -19.44 2.64
CA TYR A 703 13.74 -20.66 2.44
C TYR A 703 12.94 -21.88 2.91
N LEU A 704 13.16 -22.99 2.26
CA LEU A 704 12.70 -24.30 2.71
C LEU A 704 13.90 -25.19 2.98
N GLU A 705 14.01 -25.70 4.22
CA GLU A 705 15.00 -26.71 4.55
C GLU A 705 14.85 -27.93 3.62
N ASN A 706 15.93 -28.29 2.94
CA ASN A 706 15.93 -29.41 2.02
C ASN A 706 17.24 -30.22 2.12
N LYS A 707 17.11 -31.53 2.16
CA LYS A 707 18.25 -32.44 2.31
C LYS A 707 19.25 -32.36 1.13
N TYR A 708 18.78 -32.04 -0.05
CA TYR A 708 19.55 -32.16 -1.30
C TYR A 708 19.92 -30.80 -1.92
N VAL A 709 19.25 -29.74 -1.51
CA VAL A 709 19.46 -28.39 -2.04
C VAL A 709 19.65 -27.45 -0.85
N SER A 710 20.83 -26.86 -0.75
CA SER A 710 21.09 -25.79 0.21
C SER A 710 20.40 -24.51 -0.28
N GLY A 711 19.72 -23.79 0.61
CA GLY A 711 19.08 -22.53 0.26
C GLY A 711 17.97 -22.65 -0.79
N LEU A 712 17.03 -23.60 -0.63
CA LEU A 712 15.88 -23.71 -1.52
C LEU A 712 14.95 -22.52 -1.29
N LEU A 713 15.03 -21.52 -2.16
CA LEU A 713 14.22 -20.31 -2.09
C LEU A 713 12.87 -20.51 -2.78
N LEU A 714 11.80 -20.10 -2.09
CA LEU A 714 10.41 -20.18 -2.53
C LEU A 714 9.77 -18.81 -2.52
N ARG A 715 8.95 -18.51 -3.53
CA ARG A 715 8.02 -17.38 -3.53
C ARG A 715 6.63 -17.88 -3.21
N ILE A 716 6.04 -17.35 -2.16
CA ILE A 716 4.70 -17.68 -1.68
C ILE A 716 3.68 -16.97 -2.58
N TYR A 717 2.73 -17.71 -3.16
CA TYR A 717 1.66 -17.10 -3.94
C TYR A 717 0.26 -17.30 -3.30
N GLU A 718 0.13 -18.23 -2.37
CA GLU A 718 -1.07 -18.39 -1.54
C GLU A 718 -0.64 -18.56 -0.08
N HIS A 719 -1.22 -17.77 0.81
CA HIS A 719 -0.97 -17.83 2.24
C HIS A 719 -2.29 -17.91 3.00
N THR A 720 -2.40 -18.85 3.94
CA THR A 720 -3.51 -18.94 4.86
C THR A 720 -2.97 -18.91 6.29
N LEU A 721 -3.47 -17.97 7.08
CA LEU A 721 -3.18 -17.87 8.51
C LEU A 721 -4.46 -18.07 9.31
N ASN A 722 -4.45 -19.05 10.23
CA ASN A 722 -5.57 -19.35 11.11
C ASN A 722 -5.20 -19.01 12.55
N PHE A 723 -6.19 -18.52 13.28
CA PHE A 723 -6.14 -18.31 14.72
C PHE A 723 -7.39 -18.94 15.37
N ASN A 724 -7.17 -19.84 16.32
CA ASN A 724 -8.22 -20.46 17.16
C ASN A 724 -7.74 -20.64 18.60
N GLY A 725 -7.09 -19.60 19.14
CA GLY A 725 -6.36 -19.63 20.39
C GLY A 725 -4.85 -19.83 20.22
N ALA A 726 -4.42 -20.31 19.06
CA ALA A 726 -3.03 -20.40 18.63
C ALA A 726 -2.95 -20.21 17.10
N PHE A 727 -1.79 -19.79 16.61
CA PHE A 727 -1.56 -19.67 15.17
C PHE A 727 -1.30 -21.02 14.52
N SER A 728 -1.82 -21.18 13.32
CA SER A 728 -1.48 -22.25 12.38
C SER A 728 -1.62 -21.72 10.96
N GLY A 729 -0.93 -22.30 9.99
CA GLY A 729 -1.00 -21.81 8.63
C GLY A 729 -0.64 -22.82 7.57
N SER A 730 -0.92 -22.43 6.34
CA SER A 730 -0.46 -23.13 5.14
C SER A 730 -0.03 -22.14 4.08
N VAL A 731 0.92 -22.55 3.27
CA VAL A 731 1.38 -21.78 2.11
C VAL A 731 1.46 -22.66 0.89
N LYS A 732 1.15 -22.09 -0.27
CA LYS A 732 1.59 -22.62 -1.55
C LYS A 732 2.63 -21.70 -2.13
N ALA A 733 3.73 -22.27 -2.55
CA ALA A 733 4.87 -21.52 -3.00
C ALA A 733 5.52 -22.17 -4.20
N ARG A 734 6.08 -21.37 -5.08
CA ARG A 734 6.84 -21.81 -6.24
C ARG A 734 8.32 -21.58 -6.03
N ARG A 735 9.15 -22.49 -6.53
CA ARG A 735 10.59 -22.32 -6.46
C ARG A 735 11.03 -21.05 -7.18
N GLU A 736 11.82 -20.21 -6.52
CA GLU A 736 12.44 -19.05 -7.14
C GLU A 736 13.75 -19.47 -7.84
N MET A 737 13.91 -19.13 -9.13
CA MET A 737 15.06 -19.56 -9.95
C MET A 737 16.14 -18.48 -10.07
N GLY A 738 15.83 -17.22 -9.69
CA GLY A 738 16.73 -16.07 -9.89
C GLY A 738 17.88 -15.96 -8.89
N TYR A 739 17.82 -16.66 -7.77
CA TYR A 739 18.86 -16.67 -6.73
C TYR A 739 19.52 -18.04 -6.65
N VAL A 740 20.36 -18.35 -7.60
CA VAL A 740 21.45 -19.29 -7.33
C VAL A 740 22.58 -18.42 -6.78
N ALA A 741 22.75 -18.38 -5.46
CA ALA A 741 24.05 -18.02 -4.92
C ALA A 741 25.05 -18.96 -5.58
N ASP A 742 25.94 -18.43 -6.39
CA ASP A 742 27.06 -19.20 -6.95
C ASP A 742 27.82 -19.77 -5.76
N SER A 743 27.79 -21.12 -5.66
CA SER A 743 28.49 -21.90 -4.64
C SER A 743 29.98 -21.90 -4.88
#